data_37f27f2749c92ca3376a433968c88f8b
#
_entry.id   37f27f2749c92ca3376a433968c88f8b
#
_cell.length_a   1.000
_cell.length_b   1.000
_cell.length_c   1.000
_cell.angle_alpha   90.00
_cell.angle_beta   90.00
_cell.angle_gamma   90.00
#
_symmetry.space_group_name_H-M   'P 1'
#
loop_
_entity.id
_entity.type
_entity.pdbx_description
1 polymer ?
#
loop_
_entity_poly.entity_id
_entity_poly.type
_entity_poly.pdbx_seq_one_letter_code
_entity_poly.pdbx_strand_id
1 'polypeptide(L)'
;MPGKNLSREEAQHRAAILSVDSYRVHLDLTSAVDPTAATFRSTTTIAFHSAEAGAASFADLLAPRVRTVTLNGRELDPAEVFDGTRVQLADLAEQNLLVVEADCAYSRTGEGLHRFVDPVDGETYLYTHFEPADSRRVFTNFEQPDLKAPFTFTVTAPAAWDVYANGVHTAVTEEGTARVWEFAPTQPIATYLTAVVAGPYHVERDHYSRELPDGSTLEIPLAATCRKSLSKHFDADEIFTVTKQGLDFFHAEFDYPYPFGKYDQCFVPEYNIGAMENPGCVTFREEFVFRSKVTEAAYEGRANVILHEMAHMWFGDLVTMKWWDDLWLKESFADFMGSYALIGAGTKYKAAWITFANRRKAWAYRQDQFPTTHPITADIRDLEDAKLNFDGITYAKGASVLKQLVAYVGAEAFFEGARTYFKQHAFGNTVLGDLLGALEQTSGRDLSSWAAAWLQTSGVNALTPQLTVDAEGRITELAVLQDGATLRPHRIAIGFYERDTDGALVRTERVELDVDGARTVVPELAGKPRPALVLLNDDDLTYCKIRFDDHSLETLREGLGEIDEPLSRALAWSAAWNLTRDGLMPTRDYLALVDRFAGPESDIGVLQSLHQQAKGALDLYSAPEHRAAGARQLAGCALRELRAAEPGSDHQLAWARFLALTADQPEQLQLVEGLLAGTAKVDGLAVDQELRWALRLSLASAGRTTPEELRTELELDNTASGRQYLTQTLAALPTPGAKATAWAAVLDSDELPNALVEAQIAGFAQPGQRELTAGYADTYFEVIESVWAQRSIEIAMRIVGGFFPRFQTDPATLAAADAWLTEHPGAAPALRRLVLECRDDLDRALRAQAVDRG
;
A
#
# COMPACT_ATOMS: atom_id res chain seq x y z
N MET A 1 -3.34 23.30 -6.70
CA MET A 1 -4.81 23.46 -6.74
C MET A 1 -5.40 22.12 -7.07
N PRO A 2 -6.54 21.71 -6.48
CA PRO A 2 -7.24 20.51 -6.89
C PRO A 2 -7.67 20.67 -8.35
N GLY A 3 -7.48 19.62 -9.15
CA GLY A 3 -7.97 19.55 -10.51
C GLY A 3 -9.49 19.37 -10.54
N LYS A 4 -10.11 19.53 -11.72
CA LYS A 4 -11.51 19.19 -11.90
C LYS A 4 -11.65 17.65 -11.82
N ASN A 5 -12.60 17.19 -11.04
CA ASN A 5 -12.84 15.76 -10.84
C ASN A 5 -13.56 15.18 -12.07
N LEU A 6 -12.91 14.30 -12.85
CA LEU A 6 -13.50 13.65 -14.02
C LEU A 6 -14.49 12.57 -13.55
N SER A 7 -15.74 12.67 -14.00
CA SER A 7 -16.74 11.65 -13.73
C SER A 7 -16.67 10.50 -14.73
N ARG A 8 -17.16 9.31 -14.31
CA ARG A 8 -17.32 8.13 -15.18
C ARG A 8 -18.15 8.45 -16.42
N GLU A 9 -19.22 9.22 -16.25
CA GLU A 9 -20.11 9.61 -17.36
C GLU A 9 -19.40 10.51 -18.39
N GLU A 10 -18.59 11.49 -17.93
CA GLU A 10 -17.76 12.31 -18.81
C GLU A 10 -16.74 11.45 -19.57
N ALA A 11 -16.08 10.50 -18.87
CA ALA A 11 -15.10 9.61 -19.49
C ALA A 11 -15.76 8.68 -20.53
N GLN A 12 -16.90 8.09 -20.21
CA GLN A 12 -17.67 7.24 -21.14
C GLN A 12 -18.13 8.01 -22.37
N HIS A 13 -18.63 9.23 -22.19
CA HIS A 13 -19.02 10.09 -23.33
C HIS A 13 -17.82 10.41 -24.20
N ARG A 14 -16.67 10.76 -23.62
CA ARG A 14 -15.43 11.07 -24.34
C ARG A 14 -14.91 9.86 -25.13
N ALA A 15 -14.86 8.68 -24.50
CA ALA A 15 -14.45 7.42 -25.15
C ALA A 15 -15.40 6.98 -26.28
N ALA A 16 -16.69 7.34 -26.22
CA ALA A 16 -17.65 7.01 -27.26
C ALA A 16 -17.39 7.78 -28.57
N ILE A 17 -16.80 8.97 -28.48
CA ILE A 17 -16.57 9.85 -29.64
C ILE A 17 -15.10 9.99 -30.02
N LEU A 18 -14.14 9.70 -29.12
CA LEU A 18 -12.71 9.87 -29.38
C LEU A 18 -11.96 8.53 -29.40
N SER A 19 -10.97 8.47 -30.29
CA SER A 19 -9.88 7.49 -30.24
C SER A 19 -8.55 8.19 -30.49
N VAL A 20 -7.49 7.79 -29.77
CA VAL A 20 -6.21 8.47 -29.81
C VAL A 20 -5.19 7.63 -30.58
N ASP A 21 -4.55 8.27 -31.57
CA ASP A 21 -3.54 7.61 -32.40
C ASP A 21 -2.14 7.67 -31.76
N SER A 22 -1.77 8.84 -31.20
CA SER A 22 -0.47 9.02 -30.58
C SER A 22 -0.35 10.31 -29.76
N TYR A 23 0.57 10.26 -28.77
CA TYR A 23 1.08 11.42 -28.06
C TYR A 23 2.56 11.64 -28.39
N ARG A 24 2.95 12.91 -28.61
CA ARG A 24 4.34 13.36 -28.59
C ARG A 24 4.46 14.41 -27.50
N VAL A 25 5.32 14.15 -26.52
CA VAL A 25 5.49 14.99 -25.34
C VAL A 25 6.93 15.44 -25.25
N HIS A 26 7.16 16.76 -25.29
CA HIS A 26 8.47 17.35 -25.04
C HIS A 26 8.46 18.08 -23.70
N LEU A 27 9.35 17.69 -22.79
CA LEU A 27 9.56 18.32 -21.50
C LEU A 27 10.93 19.01 -21.47
N ASP A 28 10.96 20.30 -21.16
CA ASP A 28 12.20 21.05 -20.91
C ASP A 28 12.39 21.18 -19.38
N LEU A 29 13.30 20.36 -18.87
CA LEU A 29 13.62 20.23 -17.45
C LEU A 29 14.91 20.96 -17.06
N THR A 30 15.47 21.78 -17.93
CA THR A 30 16.73 22.51 -17.70
C THR A 30 16.66 23.47 -16.51
N SER A 31 15.47 23.98 -16.20
CA SER A 31 15.23 24.89 -15.07
C SER A 31 15.21 24.18 -13.71
N ALA A 32 15.16 22.85 -13.66
CA ALA A 32 14.94 22.11 -12.42
C ALA A 32 16.07 22.27 -11.38
N VAL A 33 17.29 22.58 -11.84
CA VAL A 33 18.46 22.85 -10.97
C VAL A 33 18.38 24.20 -10.26
N ASP A 34 17.54 25.11 -10.71
CA ASP A 34 17.27 26.37 -10.01
C ASP A 34 16.11 26.16 -9.02
N PRO A 35 16.37 26.19 -7.70
CA PRO A 35 15.32 26.00 -6.70
C PRO A 35 14.23 27.06 -6.71
N THR A 36 14.47 28.21 -7.36
CA THR A 36 13.49 29.29 -7.48
C THR A 36 12.58 29.11 -8.69
N ALA A 37 12.94 28.25 -9.66
CA ALA A 37 12.09 27.94 -10.78
C ALA A 37 10.87 27.13 -10.32
N ALA A 38 9.68 27.71 -10.42
CA ALA A 38 8.43 27.06 -10.02
C ALA A 38 7.85 26.14 -11.10
N THR A 39 8.25 26.33 -12.36
CA THR A 39 7.64 25.66 -13.52
C THR A 39 8.69 25.16 -14.52
N PHE A 40 8.27 24.19 -15.32
CA PHE A 40 8.96 23.68 -16.50
C PHE A 40 8.07 23.80 -17.72
N ARG A 41 8.67 23.77 -18.93
CA ARG A 41 7.90 23.81 -20.18
C ARG A 41 7.50 22.43 -20.64
N SER A 42 6.23 22.28 -21.02
CA SER A 42 5.66 21.09 -21.63
C SER A 42 5.03 21.43 -22.97
N THR A 43 5.38 20.70 -24.01
CA THR A 43 4.75 20.80 -25.34
C THR A 43 4.18 19.43 -25.68
N THR A 44 2.87 19.37 -25.87
CA THR A 44 2.18 18.12 -26.21
C THR A 44 1.54 18.22 -27.58
N THR A 45 1.75 17.22 -28.41
CA THR A 45 1.04 17.02 -29.67
C THR A 45 0.23 15.74 -29.58
N ILE A 46 -1.08 15.82 -29.80
CA ILE A 46 -2.02 14.70 -29.78
C ILE A 46 -2.64 14.55 -31.16
N ALA A 47 -2.45 13.38 -31.79
CA ALA A 47 -3.18 12.96 -32.97
C ALA A 47 -4.35 12.06 -32.54
N PHE A 48 -5.56 12.38 -32.95
CA PHE A 48 -6.76 11.65 -32.54
C PHE A 48 -7.90 11.76 -33.57
N HIS A 49 -8.82 10.81 -33.50
CA HIS A 49 -10.02 10.80 -34.30
C HIS A 49 -11.25 11.17 -33.48
N SER A 50 -12.23 11.80 -34.13
CA SER A 50 -13.60 11.95 -33.61
C SER A 50 -14.57 11.18 -34.50
N ALA A 51 -15.40 10.31 -33.91
CA ALA A 51 -16.46 9.61 -34.62
C ALA A 51 -17.58 10.55 -35.11
N GLU A 52 -17.66 11.76 -34.55
CA GLU A 52 -18.69 12.75 -34.84
C GLU A 52 -18.04 14.08 -35.29
N ALA A 53 -18.16 14.41 -36.58
CA ALA A 53 -17.69 15.72 -37.08
C ALA A 53 -18.50 16.87 -36.49
N GLY A 54 -17.83 17.91 -36.02
CA GLY A 54 -18.45 19.05 -35.34
C GLY A 54 -18.70 18.80 -33.83
N ALA A 55 -18.34 17.65 -33.30
CA ALA A 55 -18.45 17.38 -31.86
C ALA A 55 -17.58 18.31 -31.01
N ALA A 56 -17.90 18.41 -29.74
CA ALA A 56 -17.10 19.10 -28.74
C ALA A 56 -16.62 18.11 -27.68
N SER A 57 -15.41 18.35 -27.15
CA SER A 57 -14.81 17.57 -26.07
C SER A 57 -13.83 18.45 -25.28
N PHE A 58 -12.98 17.85 -24.46
CA PHE A 58 -11.94 18.57 -23.73
C PHE A 58 -10.71 17.66 -23.55
N ALA A 59 -9.54 18.30 -23.45
CA ALA A 59 -8.33 17.65 -22.95
C ALA A 59 -8.02 18.14 -21.53
N ASP A 60 -7.49 17.25 -20.70
CA ASP A 60 -7.15 17.54 -19.31
C ASP A 60 -5.75 18.17 -19.23
N LEU A 61 -5.61 19.24 -18.45
CA LEU A 61 -4.34 19.93 -18.19
C LEU A 61 -4.48 20.75 -16.90
N LEU A 62 -3.58 20.56 -15.97
CA LEU A 62 -3.47 21.35 -14.76
C LEU A 62 -2.14 22.11 -14.79
N ALA A 63 -2.16 23.33 -15.28
CA ALA A 63 -0.96 24.15 -15.48
C ALA A 63 -1.18 25.59 -14.99
N PRO A 64 -0.17 26.24 -14.38
CA PRO A 64 -0.23 27.67 -14.04
C PRO A 64 -0.46 28.56 -15.24
N ARG A 65 0.01 28.15 -16.43
CA ARG A 65 -0.11 28.93 -17.65
C ARG A 65 -0.12 28.04 -18.88
N VAL A 66 -1.09 28.27 -19.77
CA VAL A 66 -1.07 27.80 -21.17
C VAL A 66 -0.56 28.92 -22.06
N ARG A 67 0.42 28.63 -22.92
CA ARG A 67 1.07 29.58 -23.81
C ARG A 67 0.39 29.64 -25.15
N THR A 68 0.20 28.48 -25.77
CA THR A 68 -0.42 28.33 -27.08
C THR A 68 -1.31 27.08 -27.11
N VAL A 69 -2.40 27.17 -27.84
CA VAL A 69 -3.28 26.06 -28.21
C VAL A 69 -3.52 26.12 -29.70
N THR A 70 -3.23 25.03 -30.40
CA THR A 70 -3.50 24.91 -31.84
C THR A 70 -4.30 23.64 -32.10
N LEU A 71 -5.47 23.77 -32.72
CA LEU A 71 -6.30 22.63 -33.15
C LEU A 71 -6.44 22.66 -34.66
N ASN A 72 -5.97 21.61 -35.34
CA ASN A 72 -6.03 21.44 -36.80
C ASN A 72 -5.38 22.60 -37.53
N GLY A 73 -4.27 23.15 -37.03
CA GLY A 73 -3.56 24.31 -37.60
C GLY A 73 -4.22 25.67 -37.31
N ARG A 74 -5.36 25.70 -36.61
CA ARG A 74 -6.01 26.93 -36.15
C ARG A 74 -5.52 27.26 -34.73
N GLU A 75 -4.94 28.42 -34.56
CA GLU A 75 -4.56 28.95 -33.25
C GLU A 75 -5.83 29.35 -32.46
N LEU A 76 -5.93 28.94 -31.22
CA LEU A 76 -7.02 29.25 -30.30
C LEU A 76 -6.48 30.16 -29.19
N ASP A 77 -7.27 31.13 -28.72
CA ASP A 77 -6.89 31.97 -27.59
C ASP A 77 -6.93 31.11 -26.29
N PRO A 78 -5.80 30.88 -25.61
CA PRO A 78 -5.79 30.14 -24.37
C PRO A 78 -6.72 30.72 -23.30
N ALA A 79 -6.95 32.01 -23.26
CA ALA A 79 -7.84 32.66 -22.30
C ALA A 79 -9.32 32.30 -22.53
N GLU A 80 -9.69 31.91 -23.75
CA GLU A 80 -11.06 31.49 -24.09
C GLU A 80 -11.27 29.97 -23.92
N VAL A 81 -10.23 29.15 -24.18
CA VAL A 81 -10.39 27.71 -24.26
C VAL A 81 -9.86 26.94 -23.03
N PHE A 82 -9.07 27.59 -22.15
CA PHE A 82 -8.50 26.96 -20.97
C PHE A 82 -9.13 27.51 -19.68
N ASP A 83 -9.75 26.65 -18.89
CA ASP A 83 -10.44 27.01 -17.64
C ASP A 83 -9.58 26.86 -16.36
N GLY A 84 -8.29 26.57 -16.51
CA GLY A 84 -7.35 26.27 -15.42
C GLY A 84 -7.14 24.77 -15.18
N THR A 85 -8.02 23.92 -15.72
CA THR A 85 -8.00 22.46 -15.53
C THR A 85 -8.26 21.67 -16.81
N ARG A 86 -8.87 22.29 -17.81
CA ARG A 86 -9.24 21.66 -19.08
C ARG A 86 -9.06 22.62 -20.25
N VAL A 87 -8.63 22.08 -21.38
CA VAL A 87 -8.63 22.75 -22.68
C VAL A 87 -9.88 22.31 -23.42
N GLN A 88 -10.81 23.24 -23.68
CA GLN A 88 -12.07 23.00 -24.39
C GLN A 88 -11.80 22.82 -25.87
N LEU A 89 -12.34 21.79 -26.49
CA LEU A 89 -12.20 21.45 -27.89
C LEU A 89 -13.58 21.50 -28.56
N ALA A 90 -13.73 22.35 -29.57
CA ALA A 90 -14.97 22.51 -30.34
C ALA A 90 -14.72 22.28 -31.82
N ASP A 91 -15.79 21.99 -32.57
CA ASP A 91 -15.76 21.78 -34.02
C ASP A 91 -14.73 20.71 -34.46
N LEU A 92 -14.70 19.56 -33.77
CA LEU A 92 -13.79 18.47 -34.07
C LEU A 92 -14.02 17.96 -35.51
N ALA A 93 -12.94 17.74 -36.24
CA ALA A 93 -12.96 17.02 -37.49
C ALA A 93 -12.92 15.49 -37.26
N GLU A 94 -13.06 14.69 -38.32
CA GLU A 94 -12.84 13.26 -38.23
C GLU A 94 -11.41 12.90 -37.77
N GLN A 95 -10.42 13.66 -38.26
CA GLN A 95 -9.01 13.58 -37.89
C GLN A 95 -8.58 14.90 -37.26
N ASN A 96 -7.94 14.87 -36.11
CA ASN A 96 -7.55 16.04 -35.35
C ASN A 96 -6.09 16.00 -34.95
N LEU A 97 -5.47 17.16 -34.91
CA LEU A 97 -4.15 17.39 -34.37
C LEU A 97 -4.22 18.56 -33.38
N LEU A 98 -4.08 18.24 -32.08
CA LEU A 98 -4.00 19.23 -31.01
C LEU A 98 -2.55 19.44 -30.62
N VAL A 99 -2.10 20.70 -30.56
CA VAL A 99 -0.79 21.09 -30.04
C VAL A 99 -1.00 22.09 -28.90
N VAL A 100 -0.47 21.78 -27.72
CA VAL A 100 -0.53 22.65 -26.54
C VAL A 100 0.86 22.86 -25.97
N GLU A 101 1.22 24.14 -25.77
CA GLU A 101 2.42 24.52 -25.02
C GLU A 101 2.02 25.16 -23.70
N ALA A 102 2.57 24.66 -22.59
CA ALA A 102 2.22 25.10 -21.25
C ALA A 102 3.45 25.20 -20.31
N ASP A 103 3.33 26.05 -19.29
CA ASP A 103 4.22 26.05 -18.15
C ASP A 103 3.56 25.21 -17.04
N CYS A 104 4.08 24.01 -16.78
CA CYS A 104 3.61 23.08 -15.76
C CYS A 104 4.43 23.25 -14.48
N ALA A 105 3.81 23.00 -13.32
CA ALA A 105 4.46 23.21 -12.03
C ALA A 105 5.28 21.99 -11.59
N TYR A 106 6.47 22.21 -11.02
CA TYR A 106 7.14 21.21 -10.22
C TYR A 106 6.34 20.93 -8.93
N SER A 107 6.26 19.67 -8.55
CA SER A 107 5.56 19.22 -7.36
C SER A 107 6.52 18.97 -6.19
N ARG A 108 5.98 19.04 -4.97
CA ARG A 108 6.61 18.60 -3.71
C ARG A 108 5.72 17.62 -2.95
N THR A 109 4.62 17.21 -3.56
CA THR A 109 3.57 16.39 -2.93
C THR A 109 3.57 14.95 -3.41
N GLY A 110 4.53 14.56 -4.28
CA GLY A 110 4.60 13.23 -4.87
C GLY A 110 3.63 13.00 -6.02
N GLU A 111 2.89 14.04 -6.46
CA GLU A 111 1.93 14.00 -7.56
C GLU A 111 2.50 14.75 -8.79
N GLY A 112 2.25 14.27 -10.00
CA GLY A 112 2.79 14.90 -11.21
C GLY A 112 4.31 14.75 -11.33
N LEU A 113 5.05 15.83 -11.60
CA LEU A 113 6.52 15.82 -11.65
C LEU A 113 7.09 16.33 -10.31
N HIS A 114 7.49 15.41 -9.47
CA HIS A 114 8.07 15.71 -8.15
C HIS A 114 9.53 16.15 -8.29
N ARG A 115 9.90 17.23 -7.56
CA ARG A 115 11.27 17.73 -7.49
C ARG A 115 11.80 17.65 -6.07
N PHE A 116 12.88 16.93 -5.90
CA PHE A 116 13.58 16.73 -4.65
C PHE A 116 15.03 17.25 -4.74
N VAL A 117 15.49 17.94 -3.70
CA VAL A 117 16.89 18.35 -3.56
C VAL A 117 17.52 17.58 -2.40
N ASP A 118 18.52 16.77 -2.71
CA ASP A 118 19.18 15.94 -1.71
C ASP A 118 19.99 16.78 -0.72
N PRO A 119 19.72 16.70 0.58
CA PRO A 119 20.47 17.44 1.58
C PRO A 119 21.94 17.01 1.75
N VAL A 120 22.33 15.85 1.19
CA VAL A 120 23.68 15.29 1.31
C VAL A 120 24.63 15.91 0.29
N ASP A 121 24.21 15.97 -0.98
CA ASP A 121 25.03 16.39 -2.10
C ASP A 121 24.54 17.67 -2.79
N GLY A 122 23.34 18.15 -2.46
CA GLY A 122 22.71 19.32 -3.08
C GLY A 122 22.19 19.09 -4.49
N GLU A 123 22.23 17.88 -4.99
CA GLU A 123 21.76 17.52 -6.33
C GLU A 123 20.22 17.46 -6.38
N THR A 124 19.69 17.73 -7.56
CA THR A 124 18.24 17.70 -7.81
C THR A 124 17.84 16.42 -8.53
N TYR A 125 16.78 15.78 -8.06
CA TYR A 125 16.19 14.56 -8.59
C TYR A 125 14.72 14.78 -8.92
N LEU A 126 14.29 14.31 -10.09
CA LEU A 126 12.92 14.37 -10.56
C LEU A 126 12.37 12.97 -10.81
N TYR A 127 11.08 12.80 -10.53
CA TYR A 127 10.31 11.65 -10.96
C TYR A 127 8.83 12.03 -11.18
N THR A 128 8.14 11.26 -11.99
CA THR A 128 6.69 11.41 -12.16
C THR A 128 5.92 10.35 -11.40
N HIS A 129 4.71 10.72 -10.94
CA HIS A 129 3.69 9.80 -10.46
C HIS A 129 2.32 10.31 -10.89
N PHE A 130 1.55 9.46 -11.58
CA PHE A 130 0.35 9.89 -12.29
C PHE A 130 -0.94 9.17 -11.89
N GLU A 131 -0.87 8.08 -11.16
CA GLU A 131 -2.06 7.32 -10.81
C GLU A 131 -2.86 7.97 -9.66
N PRO A 132 -4.20 8.08 -9.82
CA PRO A 132 -4.99 7.65 -10.97
C PRO A 132 -5.07 8.67 -12.13
N ALA A 133 -4.75 9.97 -11.93
CA ALA A 133 -5.03 11.02 -12.93
C ALA A 133 -4.20 12.30 -12.75
N ASP A 134 -2.89 12.16 -12.56
CA ASP A 134 -1.96 13.29 -12.36
C ASP A 134 -1.01 13.54 -13.54
N SER A 135 -1.14 12.80 -14.66
CA SER A 135 -0.40 13.11 -15.90
C SER A 135 -0.77 14.48 -16.47
N ARG A 136 -2.00 14.93 -16.27
CA ARG A 136 -2.47 16.29 -16.58
C ARG A 136 -1.72 17.42 -15.87
N ARG A 137 -0.93 17.12 -14.83
CA ARG A 137 -0.04 18.08 -14.16
C ARG A 137 1.26 18.30 -14.91
N VAL A 138 1.55 17.42 -15.88
CA VAL A 138 2.84 17.40 -16.61
C VAL A 138 2.67 17.64 -18.07
N PHE A 139 1.61 17.12 -18.70
CA PHE A 139 1.32 17.32 -20.11
C PHE A 139 -0.18 17.22 -20.41
N THR A 140 -0.60 17.85 -21.51
CA THR A 140 -2.00 17.81 -21.97
C THR A 140 -2.36 16.41 -22.45
N ASN A 141 -3.51 15.86 -22.00
CA ASN A 141 -3.92 14.51 -22.41
C ASN A 141 -5.43 14.30 -22.24
N PHE A 142 -5.92 13.11 -22.59
CA PHE A 142 -7.24 12.60 -22.25
C PHE A 142 -7.10 11.65 -21.08
N GLU A 143 -7.30 12.14 -19.86
CA GLU A 143 -6.95 11.48 -18.60
C GLU A 143 -7.96 10.40 -18.20
N GLN A 144 -7.90 9.26 -18.90
CA GLN A 144 -8.72 8.09 -18.60
C GLN A 144 -8.06 6.80 -19.10
N PRO A 145 -8.29 5.65 -18.46
CA PRO A 145 -7.56 4.41 -18.74
C PRO A 145 -7.84 3.81 -20.12
N ASP A 146 -9.03 4.02 -20.66
CA ASP A 146 -9.52 3.38 -21.89
C ASP A 146 -9.25 4.17 -23.19
N LEU A 147 -8.49 5.26 -23.11
CA LEU A 147 -7.94 5.96 -24.27
C LEU A 147 -6.42 5.71 -24.39
N LYS A 148 -6.05 4.42 -24.53
CA LYS A 148 -4.65 4.02 -24.71
C LYS A 148 -4.10 4.49 -26.03
N ALA A 149 -2.83 4.89 -26.04
CA ALA A 149 -2.09 5.25 -27.24
C ALA A 149 -0.58 5.06 -27.06
N PRO A 150 0.22 5.04 -28.16
CA PRO A 150 1.66 5.14 -28.09
C PRO A 150 2.10 6.55 -27.65
N PHE A 151 3.09 6.61 -26.76
CA PHE A 151 3.74 7.85 -26.31
C PHE A 151 5.17 7.94 -26.82
N THR A 152 5.54 9.11 -27.37
CA THR A 152 6.91 9.42 -27.73
C THR A 152 7.37 10.61 -26.88
N PHE A 153 8.30 10.35 -25.97
CA PHE A 153 8.88 11.39 -25.13
C PHE A 153 10.14 11.99 -25.77
N THR A 154 10.30 13.29 -25.66
CA THR A 154 11.55 14.02 -25.82
C THR A 154 11.79 14.81 -24.54
N VAL A 155 12.96 14.67 -23.93
CA VAL A 155 13.27 15.36 -22.68
C VAL A 155 14.58 16.13 -22.84
N THR A 156 14.51 17.44 -22.63
CA THR A 156 15.69 18.30 -22.54
C THR A 156 16.04 18.48 -21.07
N ALA A 157 17.22 18.04 -20.66
CA ALA A 157 17.67 18.05 -19.25
C ALA A 157 19.11 18.58 -19.14
N PRO A 158 19.58 18.99 -17.93
CA PRO A 158 20.96 19.36 -17.70
C PRO A 158 21.94 18.28 -18.19
N ALA A 159 23.05 18.68 -18.79
CA ALA A 159 23.99 17.76 -19.47
C ALA A 159 24.59 16.68 -18.53
N ALA A 160 24.61 16.92 -17.23
CA ALA A 160 25.11 15.97 -16.21
C ALA A 160 24.05 14.93 -15.77
N TRP A 161 22.80 15.03 -16.24
CA TRP A 161 21.70 14.16 -15.83
C TRP A 161 21.51 12.98 -16.77
N ASP A 162 21.06 11.87 -16.20
CA ASP A 162 20.45 10.77 -16.94
C ASP A 162 18.93 10.94 -16.94
N VAL A 163 18.27 10.43 -17.98
CA VAL A 163 16.83 10.45 -18.14
C VAL A 163 16.33 9.05 -18.46
N TYR A 164 15.33 8.61 -17.73
CA TYR A 164 14.61 7.35 -17.92
C TYR A 164 13.15 7.66 -18.25
N ALA A 165 12.58 6.95 -19.20
CA ALA A 165 11.16 7.01 -19.55
C ALA A 165 10.68 5.60 -19.94
N ASN A 166 9.40 5.42 -20.26
CA ASN A 166 8.87 4.10 -20.65
C ASN A 166 9.61 3.47 -21.85
N GLY A 167 9.86 4.26 -22.91
CA GLY A 167 10.56 3.78 -24.11
C GLY A 167 12.06 3.67 -23.93
N VAL A 168 12.71 2.92 -24.84
CA VAL A 168 14.16 2.90 -24.96
C VAL A 168 14.60 4.24 -25.60
N HIS A 169 15.68 4.86 -25.09
CA HIS A 169 16.21 6.06 -25.75
C HIS A 169 16.85 5.68 -27.09
N THR A 170 16.56 6.48 -28.11
CA THR A 170 17.04 6.28 -29.49
C THR A 170 18.18 7.22 -29.84
N ALA A 171 18.23 8.40 -29.25
CA ALA A 171 19.28 9.37 -29.41
C ALA A 171 19.46 10.22 -28.14
N VAL A 172 20.70 10.68 -27.94
CA VAL A 172 21.07 11.66 -26.92
C VAL A 172 21.98 12.69 -27.60
N THR A 173 21.48 13.94 -27.72
CA THR A 173 22.18 15.01 -28.39
C THR A 173 22.60 16.08 -27.39
N GLU A 174 23.87 16.52 -27.45
CA GLU A 174 24.37 17.60 -26.59
C GLU A 174 23.99 18.97 -27.19
N GLU A 175 23.38 19.81 -26.37
CA GLU A 175 22.99 21.19 -26.71
C GLU A 175 23.51 22.18 -25.65
N GLY A 176 24.78 22.55 -25.73
CA GLY A 176 25.42 23.48 -24.80
C GLY A 176 25.53 22.89 -23.38
N THR A 177 24.74 23.40 -22.44
CA THR A 177 24.70 22.91 -21.04
C THR A 177 23.58 21.88 -20.80
N ALA A 178 22.89 21.48 -21.86
CA ALA A 178 21.79 20.52 -21.82
C ALA A 178 22.07 19.30 -22.72
N ARG A 179 21.30 18.26 -22.52
CA ARG A 179 21.16 17.12 -23.44
C ARG A 179 19.68 16.93 -23.78
N VAL A 180 19.43 16.62 -25.04
CA VAL A 180 18.13 16.22 -25.54
C VAL A 180 18.08 14.70 -25.65
N TRP A 181 17.20 14.09 -24.91
CA TRP A 181 16.95 12.65 -24.89
C TRP A 181 15.70 12.35 -25.74
N GLU A 182 15.84 11.55 -26.78
CA GLU A 182 14.75 11.09 -27.63
C GLU A 182 14.47 9.62 -27.35
N PHE A 183 13.20 9.29 -27.13
CA PHE A 183 12.75 7.93 -26.81
C PHE A 183 11.94 7.33 -27.95
N ALA A 184 12.04 6.01 -28.12
CA ALA A 184 11.18 5.28 -29.04
C ALA A 184 9.71 5.38 -28.60
N PRO A 185 8.75 5.31 -29.54
CA PRO A 185 7.34 5.21 -29.19
C PRO A 185 7.09 3.97 -28.29
N THR A 186 6.25 4.13 -27.29
CA THR A 186 5.80 3.00 -26.46
C THR A 186 4.83 2.11 -27.25
N GLN A 187 4.55 0.92 -26.74
CA GLN A 187 3.31 0.24 -27.05
C GLN A 187 2.12 1.09 -26.57
N PRO A 188 0.87 0.82 -27.05
CA PRO A 188 -0.30 1.53 -26.53
C PRO A 188 -0.48 1.31 -25.03
N ILE A 189 -0.34 2.39 -24.25
CA ILE A 189 -0.52 2.41 -22.79
C ILE A 189 -1.49 3.51 -22.36
N ALA A 190 -2.05 3.38 -21.17
CA ALA A 190 -2.87 4.43 -20.56
C ALA A 190 -2.01 5.60 -20.08
N THR A 191 -2.60 6.79 -19.97
CA THR A 191 -1.91 8.02 -19.56
C THR A 191 -1.24 7.88 -18.19
N TYR A 192 -1.89 7.25 -17.22
CA TYR A 192 -1.40 7.08 -15.86
C TYR A 192 -0.15 6.18 -15.76
N LEU A 193 0.12 5.35 -16.77
CA LEU A 193 1.27 4.45 -16.87
C LEU A 193 2.53 5.11 -17.46
N THR A 194 2.42 6.36 -17.91
CA THR A 194 3.59 7.08 -18.45
C THR A 194 4.51 7.53 -17.32
N ALA A 195 5.82 7.52 -17.59
CA ALA A 195 6.81 7.90 -16.59
C ALA A 195 8.01 8.64 -17.18
N VAL A 196 8.55 9.57 -16.41
CA VAL A 196 9.85 10.20 -16.62
C VAL A 196 10.56 10.33 -15.27
N VAL A 197 11.80 9.83 -15.21
CA VAL A 197 12.71 9.97 -14.07
C VAL A 197 13.96 10.67 -14.59
N ALA A 198 14.40 11.77 -13.97
CA ALA A 198 15.54 12.53 -14.42
C ALA A 198 16.37 13.08 -13.27
N GLY A 199 17.68 13.04 -13.42
CA GLY A 199 18.62 13.50 -12.40
C GLY A 199 19.97 12.80 -12.49
N PRO A 200 20.92 13.16 -11.62
CA PRO A 200 22.21 12.51 -11.59
C PRO A 200 22.17 11.20 -10.77
N TYR A 201 21.25 10.29 -11.11
CA TYR A 201 21.11 9.01 -10.42
C TYR A 201 22.36 8.14 -10.52
N HIS A 202 22.61 7.35 -9.49
CA HIS A 202 23.50 6.19 -9.59
C HIS A 202 22.75 5.07 -10.29
N VAL A 203 23.42 4.36 -11.20
CA VAL A 203 22.78 3.30 -12.00
C VAL A 203 23.65 2.06 -12.03
N GLU A 204 23.03 0.92 -11.76
CA GLU A 204 23.57 -0.41 -12.05
C GLU A 204 22.81 -1.01 -13.24
N ARG A 205 23.49 -1.82 -14.04
CA ARG A 205 22.91 -2.41 -15.27
C ARG A 205 23.12 -3.89 -15.30
N ASP A 206 22.15 -4.59 -15.85
CA ASP A 206 22.20 -6.03 -16.07
C ASP A 206 21.40 -6.38 -17.34
N HIS A 207 21.19 -7.64 -17.59
CA HIS A 207 20.55 -8.11 -18.78
C HIS A 207 19.79 -9.42 -18.51
N TYR A 208 18.62 -9.56 -19.11
CA TYR A 208 17.85 -10.79 -19.14
C TYR A 208 17.69 -11.28 -20.58
N SER A 209 17.89 -12.59 -20.81
CA SER A 209 17.76 -13.22 -22.11
C SER A 209 17.02 -14.53 -21.99
N ARG A 210 16.10 -14.78 -22.92
CA ARG A 210 15.29 -16.00 -22.96
C ARG A 210 15.04 -16.44 -24.41
N GLU A 211 15.26 -17.72 -24.72
CA GLU A 211 14.82 -18.33 -25.98
C GLU A 211 13.31 -18.54 -25.97
N LEU A 212 12.63 -18.04 -27.00
CA LEU A 212 11.18 -18.17 -27.17
C LEU A 212 10.83 -19.44 -27.96
N PRO A 213 9.58 -19.94 -27.86
CA PRO A 213 9.14 -21.15 -28.55
C PRO A 213 9.29 -21.12 -30.10
N ASP A 214 9.30 -19.94 -30.70
CA ASP A 214 9.54 -19.73 -32.13
C ASP A 214 11.03 -19.77 -32.56
N GLY A 215 11.94 -19.92 -31.60
CA GLY A 215 13.39 -19.92 -31.76
C GLY A 215 14.04 -18.55 -31.81
N SER A 216 13.27 -17.47 -31.62
CA SER A 216 13.80 -16.13 -31.41
C SER A 216 14.30 -15.96 -29.98
N THR A 217 15.14 -14.95 -29.75
CA THR A 217 15.61 -14.62 -28.40
C THR A 217 14.98 -13.32 -27.94
N LEU A 218 14.32 -13.33 -26.78
CA LEU A 218 13.86 -12.15 -26.09
C LEU A 218 15.02 -11.57 -25.28
N GLU A 219 15.38 -10.33 -25.54
CA GLU A 219 16.42 -9.58 -24.88
C GLU A 219 15.82 -8.40 -24.12
N ILE A 220 16.02 -8.34 -22.80
CA ILE A 220 15.51 -7.27 -21.94
C ILE A 220 16.69 -6.63 -21.21
N PRO A 221 17.12 -5.42 -21.64
CA PRO A 221 18.04 -4.62 -20.82
C PRO A 221 17.43 -4.27 -19.48
N LEU A 222 18.20 -4.43 -18.41
CA LEU A 222 17.81 -4.11 -17.04
C LEU A 222 18.64 -2.96 -16.51
N ALA A 223 17.99 -2.02 -15.80
CA ALA A 223 18.70 -1.02 -15.00
C ALA A 223 18.03 -0.91 -13.63
N ALA A 224 18.82 -0.60 -12.61
CA ALA A 224 18.32 -0.24 -11.29
C ALA A 224 19.01 1.05 -10.87
N THR A 225 18.24 2.04 -10.38
CA THR A 225 18.77 3.37 -10.07
C THR A 225 18.39 3.83 -8.68
N CYS A 226 19.27 4.56 -8.02
CA CYS A 226 18.99 5.27 -6.76
C CYS A 226 19.71 6.61 -6.73
N ARG A 227 19.38 7.51 -5.79
CA ARG A 227 20.14 8.74 -5.57
C ARG A 227 21.61 8.42 -5.28
N LYS A 228 22.53 9.25 -5.74
CA LYS A 228 23.98 9.07 -5.53
C LYS A 228 24.36 8.88 -4.07
N SER A 229 23.72 9.63 -3.18
CA SER A 229 23.98 9.54 -1.74
C SER A 229 23.65 8.17 -1.13
N LEU A 230 22.78 7.38 -1.79
CA LEU A 230 22.39 6.03 -1.37
C LEU A 230 23.20 4.92 -2.06
N SER A 231 24.04 5.22 -3.03
CA SER A 231 24.75 4.22 -3.88
C SER A 231 25.52 3.17 -3.08
N LYS A 232 26.14 3.55 -1.95
CA LYS A 232 26.88 2.63 -1.06
C LYS A 232 26.01 1.60 -0.34
N HIS A 233 24.69 1.78 -0.37
CA HIS A 233 23.69 0.91 0.26
C HIS A 233 22.85 0.15 -0.77
N PHE A 234 23.17 0.34 -2.05
CA PHE A 234 22.36 -0.18 -3.15
C PHE A 234 22.77 -1.61 -3.49
N ASP A 235 21.96 -2.58 -3.11
CA ASP A 235 22.19 -4.01 -3.35
C ASP A 235 21.52 -4.47 -4.67
N ALA A 236 21.97 -3.91 -5.77
CA ALA A 236 21.43 -4.15 -7.13
C ALA A 236 21.44 -5.65 -7.51
N ASP A 237 22.44 -6.41 -7.08
CA ASP A 237 22.55 -7.85 -7.36
C ASP A 237 21.34 -8.64 -6.85
N GLU A 238 20.85 -8.36 -5.65
CA GLU A 238 19.64 -9.00 -5.10
C GLU A 238 18.39 -8.56 -5.86
N ILE A 239 18.29 -7.27 -6.21
CA ILE A 239 17.19 -6.73 -7.01
C ILE A 239 17.13 -7.44 -8.37
N PHE A 240 18.25 -7.52 -9.09
CA PHE A 240 18.29 -8.21 -10.39
C PHE A 240 18.07 -9.72 -10.28
N THR A 241 18.51 -10.35 -9.19
CA THR A 241 18.25 -11.77 -8.96
C THR A 241 16.74 -12.03 -8.87
N VAL A 242 16.03 -11.30 -8.04
CA VAL A 242 14.56 -11.42 -7.92
C VAL A 242 13.86 -11.07 -9.24
N THR A 243 14.33 -10.03 -9.94
CA THR A 243 13.78 -9.60 -11.24
C THR A 243 13.87 -10.72 -12.28
N LYS A 244 15.04 -11.36 -12.42
CA LYS A 244 15.25 -12.44 -13.38
C LYS A 244 14.42 -13.68 -13.02
N GLN A 245 14.35 -14.03 -11.73
CA GLN A 245 13.51 -15.13 -11.25
C GLN A 245 12.03 -14.86 -11.56
N GLY A 246 11.57 -13.61 -11.36
CA GLY A 246 10.21 -13.19 -11.68
C GLY A 246 9.92 -13.26 -13.18
N LEU A 247 10.82 -12.74 -14.03
CA LEU A 247 10.67 -12.81 -15.49
C LEU A 247 10.59 -14.26 -15.98
N ASP A 248 11.45 -15.15 -15.48
CA ASP A 248 11.39 -16.58 -15.81
C ASP A 248 10.04 -17.20 -15.44
N PHE A 249 9.57 -16.90 -14.23
CA PHE A 249 8.31 -17.40 -13.69
C PHE A 249 7.11 -16.90 -14.50
N PHE A 250 6.97 -15.59 -14.70
CA PHE A 250 5.82 -15.02 -15.40
C PHE A 250 5.77 -15.39 -16.89
N HIS A 251 6.93 -15.50 -17.56
CA HIS A 251 6.96 -16.02 -18.91
C HIS A 251 6.49 -17.48 -19.00
N ALA A 252 6.83 -18.31 -17.99
CA ALA A 252 6.38 -19.69 -17.94
C ALA A 252 4.87 -19.80 -17.66
N GLU A 253 4.37 -19.00 -16.71
CA GLU A 253 2.97 -19.06 -16.29
C GLU A 253 2.04 -18.41 -17.30
N PHE A 254 2.42 -17.27 -17.91
CA PHE A 254 1.52 -16.50 -18.77
C PHE A 254 1.64 -16.80 -20.26
N ASP A 255 2.71 -17.47 -20.70
CA ASP A 255 2.96 -17.80 -22.12
C ASP A 255 2.76 -16.58 -23.05
N TYR A 256 3.21 -15.42 -22.60
CA TYR A 256 3.17 -14.17 -23.34
C TYR A 256 4.49 -13.40 -23.09
N PRO A 257 5.29 -13.12 -24.14
CA PRO A 257 6.55 -12.43 -23.99
C PRO A 257 6.36 -11.01 -23.44
N TYR A 258 7.25 -10.58 -22.53
CA TYR A 258 7.28 -9.20 -22.05
C TYR A 258 7.39 -8.21 -23.22
N PRO A 259 6.42 -7.28 -23.40
CA PRO A 259 6.33 -6.54 -24.66
C PRO A 259 6.91 -5.12 -24.62
N PHE A 260 7.49 -4.67 -23.48
CA PHE A 260 7.85 -3.26 -23.29
C PHE A 260 9.34 -2.93 -23.47
N GLY A 261 10.12 -3.87 -24.01
CA GLY A 261 11.47 -3.67 -24.50
C GLY A 261 12.57 -3.67 -23.46
N LYS A 262 12.50 -2.85 -22.40
CA LYS A 262 13.44 -2.76 -21.29
C LYS A 262 12.72 -2.81 -19.94
N TYR A 263 13.45 -3.04 -18.85
CA TYR A 263 12.89 -3.07 -17.50
C TYR A 263 13.80 -2.28 -16.56
N ASP A 264 13.57 -0.97 -16.45
CA ASP A 264 14.26 -0.11 -15.51
C ASP A 264 13.48 -0.05 -14.18
N GLN A 265 14.22 -0.06 -13.08
CA GLN A 265 13.71 0.01 -11.70
C GLN A 265 14.30 1.24 -11.01
N CYS A 266 13.50 2.29 -10.85
CA CYS A 266 13.94 3.58 -10.36
C CYS A 266 13.51 3.79 -8.91
N PHE A 267 14.44 3.77 -7.96
CA PHE A 267 14.19 4.04 -6.55
C PHE A 267 14.23 5.56 -6.31
N VAL A 268 13.07 6.16 -6.01
CA VAL A 268 12.86 7.61 -6.00
C VAL A 268 12.52 8.15 -4.60
N PRO A 269 12.93 9.39 -4.29
CA PRO A 269 12.76 9.99 -2.96
C PRO A 269 11.31 10.46 -2.73
N GLU A 270 10.87 10.44 -1.45
CA GLU A 270 9.58 10.98 -1.01
C GLU A 270 8.37 10.41 -1.79
N TYR A 271 8.45 9.15 -2.20
CA TYR A 271 7.39 8.49 -2.98
C TYR A 271 6.18 8.19 -2.12
N ASN A 272 4.98 8.54 -2.59
CA ASN A 272 3.72 8.43 -1.82
C ASN A 272 3.26 6.99 -1.59
N ILE A 273 3.65 6.08 -2.49
CA ILE A 273 3.22 4.67 -2.50
C ILE A 273 4.43 3.73 -2.45
N GLY A 274 4.19 2.43 -2.43
CA GLY A 274 5.26 1.43 -2.41
C GLY A 274 6.06 1.41 -3.71
N ALA A 275 5.36 1.27 -4.83
CA ALA A 275 5.91 1.28 -6.17
C ALA A 275 4.80 1.59 -7.20
N MET A 276 5.16 1.68 -8.48
CA MET A 276 4.25 1.93 -9.60
C MET A 276 4.75 1.19 -10.84
N GLU A 277 3.86 0.52 -11.49
CA GLU A 277 4.08 -0.42 -12.60
C GLU A 277 4.37 0.23 -13.96
N ASN A 278 4.83 1.46 -14.04
CA ASN A 278 5.08 2.13 -15.34
C ASN A 278 5.90 1.23 -16.29
N PRO A 279 5.35 0.76 -17.43
CA PRO A 279 6.04 -0.22 -18.27
C PRO A 279 7.38 0.32 -18.77
N GLY A 280 8.42 -0.47 -18.61
CA GLY A 280 9.79 -0.09 -18.95
C GLY A 280 10.49 0.91 -18.01
N CYS A 281 9.78 1.50 -17.04
CA CYS A 281 10.31 2.49 -16.09
C CYS A 281 9.58 2.41 -14.73
N VAL A 282 9.66 1.25 -14.09
CA VAL A 282 9.01 0.98 -12.80
C VAL A 282 9.64 1.86 -11.71
N THR A 283 8.82 2.54 -10.92
CA THR A 283 9.29 3.39 -9.84
C THR A 283 9.02 2.77 -8.47
N PHE A 284 9.97 2.85 -7.57
CA PHE A 284 9.91 2.31 -6.21
C PHE A 284 10.24 3.40 -5.20
N ARG A 285 9.66 3.31 -4.02
CA ARG A 285 10.09 4.15 -2.90
C ARG A 285 11.52 3.84 -2.49
N GLU A 286 12.33 4.88 -2.25
CA GLU A 286 13.74 4.71 -1.91
C GLU A 286 14.01 4.05 -0.55
N GLU A 287 13.01 3.93 0.32
CA GLU A 287 13.11 3.21 1.59
C GLU A 287 13.38 1.70 1.39
N PHE A 288 13.20 1.18 0.19
CA PHE A 288 13.66 -0.17 -0.20
C PHE A 288 15.17 -0.25 -0.46
N VAL A 289 15.89 0.85 -0.47
CA VAL A 289 17.36 0.92 -0.40
C VAL A 289 17.75 1.01 1.07
N PHE A 290 18.05 -0.13 1.67
CA PHE A 290 18.25 -0.26 3.11
C PHE A 290 19.59 0.31 3.55
N ARG A 291 19.61 1.48 4.16
CA ARG A 291 20.84 2.16 4.63
C ARG A 291 21.33 1.70 6.01
N SER A 292 20.58 0.85 6.69
CA SER A 292 20.90 0.22 7.97
C SER A 292 20.50 -1.24 7.96
N LYS A 293 20.86 -1.99 9.01
CA LYS A 293 20.41 -3.38 9.15
C LYS A 293 18.87 -3.44 9.22
N VAL A 294 18.27 -4.29 8.38
CA VAL A 294 16.86 -4.64 8.41
C VAL A 294 16.68 -6.15 8.59
N THR A 295 15.48 -6.57 8.91
CA THR A 295 15.13 -7.98 9.06
C THR A 295 14.88 -8.64 7.70
N GLU A 296 14.95 -9.97 7.64
CA GLU A 296 14.61 -10.73 6.44
C GLU A 296 13.21 -10.40 5.91
N ALA A 297 12.25 -10.13 6.78
CA ALA A 297 10.91 -9.69 6.39
C ALA A 297 10.89 -8.39 5.56
N ALA A 298 11.87 -7.48 5.73
CA ALA A 298 11.98 -6.29 4.90
C ALA A 298 12.49 -6.62 3.49
N TYR A 299 13.44 -7.53 3.37
CA TYR A 299 13.90 -8.04 2.07
C TYR A 299 12.81 -8.84 1.35
N GLU A 300 12.07 -9.71 2.06
CA GLU A 300 10.90 -10.40 1.51
C GLU A 300 9.85 -9.39 1.02
N GLY A 301 9.57 -8.35 1.80
CA GLY A 301 8.64 -7.30 1.41
C GLY A 301 9.07 -6.58 0.13
N ARG A 302 10.35 -6.23 -0.04
CA ARG A 302 10.88 -5.64 -1.28
C ARG A 302 10.76 -6.62 -2.45
N ALA A 303 11.12 -7.88 -2.26
CA ALA A 303 11.01 -8.89 -3.30
C ALA A 303 9.54 -9.12 -3.72
N ASN A 304 8.60 -9.12 -2.77
CA ASN A 304 7.17 -9.19 -3.06
C ASN A 304 6.71 -8.00 -3.91
N VAL A 305 7.12 -6.77 -3.58
CA VAL A 305 6.77 -5.58 -4.36
C VAL A 305 7.37 -5.64 -5.76
N ILE A 306 8.64 -6.06 -5.94
CA ILE A 306 9.24 -6.24 -7.28
C ILE A 306 8.40 -7.20 -8.14
N LEU A 307 7.93 -8.31 -7.56
CA LEU A 307 7.11 -9.29 -8.28
C LEU A 307 5.67 -8.81 -8.50
N HIS A 308 5.12 -8.01 -7.60
CA HIS A 308 3.83 -7.34 -7.76
C HIS A 308 3.86 -6.39 -8.97
N GLU A 309 4.83 -5.47 -9.02
CA GLU A 309 4.97 -4.53 -10.15
C GLU A 309 5.25 -5.26 -11.47
N MET A 310 5.97 -6.38 -11.41
CA MET A 310 6.21 -7.18 -12.60
C MET A 310 4.96 -7.90 -13.10
N ALA A 311 4.08 -8.36 -12.21
CA ALA A 311 2.82 -9.00 -12.61
C ALA A 311 1.91 -8.01 -13.35
N HIS A 312 1.95 -6.73 -12.99
CA HIS A 312 1.22 -5.68 -13.68
C HIS A 312 1.58 -5.53 -15.16
N MET A 313 2.78 -5.93 -15.58
CA MET A 313 3.15 -5.88 -17.00
C MET A 313 2.15 -6.63 -17.88
N TRP A 314 1.46 -7.63 -17.33
CA TRP A 314 0.38 -8.37 -17.99
C TRP A 314 -0.99 -7.92 -17.48
N PHE A 315 -1.20 -7.89 -16.16
CA PHE A 315 -2.43 -7.45 -15.52
C PHE A 315 -2.38 -5.96 -15.17
N GLY A 316 -2.79 -5.08 -16.06
CA GLY A 316 -2.77 -3.64 -15.89
C GLY A 316 -2.17 -2.91 -17.09
N ASP A 317 -1.00 -3.33 -17.58
CA ASP A 317 -0.27 -2.67 -18.65
C ASP A 317 -0.62 -3.25 -20.03
N LEU A 318 -0.43 -4.56 -20.22
CA LEU A 318 -0.84 -5.22 -21.45
C LEU A 318 -2.36 -5.16 -21.62
N VAL A 319 -3.10 -5.54 -20.58
CA VAL A 319 -4.56 -5.46 -20.54
C VAL A 319 -4.98 -4.57 -19.38
N THR A 320 -5.63 -3.45 -19.68
CA THR A 320 -6.02 -2.43 -18.71
C THR A 320 -7.53 -2.42 -18.51
N MET A 321 -8.02 -2.09 -17.32
CA MET A 321 -9.45 -1.88 -17.08
C MET A 321 -9.99 -0.73 -17.93
N LYS A 322 -11.28 -0.75 -18.27
CA LYS A 322 -11.95 0.37 -18.96
C LYS A 322 -12.14 1.58 -18.06
N TRP A 323 -12.53 1.33 -16.81
CA TRP A 323 -12.71 2.36 -15.80
C TRP A 323 -12.32 1.80 -14.43
N TRP A 324 -12.20 2.64 -13.46
CA TRP A 324 -11.73 2.35 -12.11
C TRP A 324 -12.66 1.42 -11.31
N ASP A 325 -13.88 1.14 -11.77
CA ASP A 325 -14.76 0.11 -11.18
C ASP A 325 -14.09 -1.26 -11.12
N ASP A 326 -13.26 -1.55 -12.12
CA ASP A 326 -12.51 -2.79 -12.29
C ASP A 326 -11.01 -2.66 -11.95
N LEU A 327 -10.64 -1.72 -11.06
CA LEU A 327 -9.28 -1.55 -10.55
C LEU A 327 -8.69 -2.87 -10.01
N TRP A 328 -9.54 -3.72 -9.46
CA TRP A 328 -9.18 -5.03 -8.94
C TRP A 328 -8.58 -5.97 -10.00
N LEU A 329 -8.94 -5.82 -11.29
CA LEU A 329 -8.39 -6.61 -12.41
C LEU A 329 -6.87 -6.46 -12.55
N LYS A 330 -6.30 -5.41 -12.01
CA LYS A 330 -4.86 -5.25 -11.90
C LYS A 330 -4.36 -5.48 -10.47
N GLU A 331 -4.90 -4.80 -9.47
CA GLU A 331 -4.36 -4.77 -8.12
C GLU A 331 -4.52 -6.08 -7.36
N SER A 332 -5.71 -6.69 -7.41
CA SER A 332 -5.93 -7.99 -6.78
C SER A 332 -5.05 -9.08 -7.40
N PHE A 333 -4.90 -9.05 -8.75
CA PHE A 333 -4.04 -9.99 -9.45
C PHE A 333 -2.57 -9.80 -9.10
N ALA A 334 -2.08 -8.56 -9.09
CA ALA A 334 -0.69 -8.29 -8.76
C ALA A 334 -0.37 -8.65 -7.29
N ASP A 335 -1.27 -8.35 -6.35
CA ASP A 335 -1.08 -8.72 -4.94
C ASP A 335 -1.10 -10.26 -4.73
N PHE A 336 -1.97 -10.97 -5.44
CA PHE A 336 -1.95 -12.44 -5.47
C PHE A 336 -0.67 -12.98 -6.12
N MET A 337 -0.33 -12.49 -7.32
CA MET A 337 0.80 -12.99 -8.10
C MET A 337 2.14 -12.66 -7.45
N GLY A 338 2.27 -11.52 -6.77
CA GLY A 338 3.46 -11.17 -6.00
C GLY A 338 3.77 -12.23 -4.93
N SER A 339 2.76 -12.63 -4.15
CA SER A 339 2.89 -13.68 -3.14
C SER A 339 3.08 -15.07 -3.76
N TYR A 340 2.36 -15.39 -4.83
CA TYR A 340 2.45 -16.66 -5.54
C TYR A 340 3.82 -16.85 -6.21
N ALA A 341 4.30 -15.83 -6.90
CA ALA A 341 5.59 -15.84 -7.57
C ALA A 341 6.76 -15.87 -6.59
N LEU A 342 6.64 -15.24 -5.41
CA LEU A 342 7.73 -15.22 -4.42
C LEU A 342 8.16 -16.65 -4.03
N ILE A 343 7.21 -17.59 -4.00
CA ILE A 343 7.48 -19.02 -3.75
C ILE A 343 7.74 -19.76 -5.06
N GLY A 344 6.89 -19.54 -6.08
CA GLY A 344 6.92 -20.29 -7.33
C GLY A 344 8.16 -20.04 -8.19
N ALA A 345 8.71 -18.82 -8.19
CA ALA A 345 9.93 -18.46 -8.90
C ALA A 345 11.22 -18.99 -8.25
N GLY A 346 11.10 -19.74 -7.16
CA GLY A 346 12.26 -20.33 -6.49
C GLY A 346 13.15 -19.31 -5.75
N THR A 347 12.59 -18.20 -5.32
CA THR A 347 13.31 -17.23 -4.49
C THR A 347 13.72 -17.85 -3.15
N LYS A 348 14.61 -17.20 -2.43
CA LYS A 348 14.99 -17.65 -1.08
C LYS A 348 13.89 -17.45 -0.02
N TYR A 349 12.91 -16.60 -0.29
CA TYR A 349 11.83 -16.25 0.63
C TYR A 349 10.72 -17.30 0.63
N LYS A 350 10.30 -17.79 1.80
CA LYS A 350 9.34 -18.89 1.92
C LYS A 350 8.10 -18.54 2.75
N ALA A 351 8.09 -17.37 3.40
CA ALA A 351 7.03 -16.99 4.32
C ALA A 351 5.87 -16.23 3.66
N ALA A 352 5.84 -16.08 2.33
CA ALA A 352 4.88 -15.23 1.60
C ALA A 352 3.41 -15.44 2.03
N TRP A 353 2.94 -16.70 2.17
CA TRP A 353 1.57 -16.97 2.58
C TRP A 353 1.33 -16.76 4.08
N ILE A 354 2.37 -16.86 4.92
CA ILE A 354 2.31 -16.53 6.36
C ILE A 354 2.14 -15.02 6.50
N THR A 355 2.98 -14.24 5.81
CA THR A 355 2.89 -12.77 5.73
C THR A 355 1.54 -12.32 5.17
N PHE A 356 1.04 -12.99 4.12
CA PHE A 356 -0.25 -12.70 3.52
C PHE A 356 -1.40 -12.91 4.53
N ALA A 357 -1.45 -14.07 5.19
CA ALA A 357 -2.50 -14.43 6.14
C ALA A 357 -2.52 -13.52 7.39
N ASN A 358 -1.34 -13.14 7.90
CA ASN A 358 -1.22 -12.36 9.13
C ASN A 358 -1.29 -10.84 8.90
N ARG A 359 -0.61 -10.32 7.86
CA ARG A 359 -0.45 -8.89 7.63
C ARG A 359 -1.40 -8.35 6.56
N ARG A 360 -1.42 -8.97 5.35
CA ARG A 360 -2.23 -8.46 4.23
C ARG A 360 -3.73 -8.59 4.52
N LYS A 361 -4.17 -9.76 4.98
CA LYS A 361 -5.59 -9.97 5.33
C LYS A 361 -6.04 -9.14 6.53
N ALA A 362 -5.15 -8.79 7.47
CA ALA A 362 -5.49 -7.90 8.57
C ALA A 362 -5.87 -6.48 8.09
N TRP A 363 -5.18 -5.98 7.06
CA TRP A 363 -5.55 -4.73 6.38
C TRP A 363 -6.90 -4.84 5.69
N ALA A 364 -7.14 -5.93 4.96
CA ALA A 364 -8.43 -6.18 4.32
C ALA A 364 -9.58 -6.27 5.35
N TYR A 365 -9.41 -7.01 6.44
CA TYR A 365 -10.45 -7.14 7.47
C TYR A 365 -10.79 -5.81 8.14
N ARG A 366 -9.79 -4.92 8.33
CA ARG A 366 -10.04 -3.59 8.86
C ARG A 366 -10.90 -2.79 7.89
N GLN A 367 -10.53 -2.73 6.61
CA GLN A 367 -11.20 -1.95 5.58
C GLN A 367 -12.61 -2.46 5.31
N ASP A 368 -12.78 -3.77 5.21
CA ASP A 368 -14.06 -4.42 4.88
C ASP A 368 -15.08 -4.43 6.04
N GLN A 369 -14.69 -3.91 7.21
CA GLN A 369 -15.57 -3.71 8.37
C GLN A 369 -16.01 -2.26 8.56
N PHE A 370 -15.51 -1.31 7.78
CA PHE A 370 -15.98 0.08 7.83
C PHE A 370 -17.41 0.24 7.28
N PRO A 371 -18.15 1.26 7.73
CA PRO A 371 -19.44 1.62 7.11
C PRO A 371 -19.31 1.99 5.63
N THR A 372 -18.10 2.32 5.19
CA THR A 372 -17.72 2.66 3.82
C THR A 372 -17.24 1.46 2.99
N THR A 373 -17.43 0.22 3.52
CA THR A 373 -17.06 -1.00 2.79
C THR A 373 -17.77 -1.07 1.45
N HIS A 374 -17.10 -1.67 0.48
CA HIS A 374 -17.59 -1.80 -0.88
C HIS A 374 -17.28 -3.22 -1.42
N PRO A 375 -17.93 -3.66 -2.49
CA PRO A 375 -17.56 -4.87 -3.22
C PRO A 375 -16.14 -4.75 -3.81
N ILE A 376 -15.53 -5.88 -4.19
CA ILE A 376 -14.24 -5.89 -4.91
C ILE A 376 -14.41 -5.18 -6.25
N THR A 377 -15.45 -5.50 -7.03
CA THR A 377 -15.90 -4.67 -8.16
C THR A 377 -16.70 -3.51 -7.61
N ALA A 378 -16.10 -2.33 -7.60
CA ALA A 378 -16.67 -1.15 -6.95
C ALA A 378 -17.54 -0.32 -7.90
N ASP A 379 -18.30 0.63 -7.35
CA ASP A 379 -19.04 1.66 -8.10
C ASP A 379 -18.28 2.98 -7.99
N ILE A 380 -17.36 3.22 -8.93
CA ILE A 380 -16.48 4.38 -8.94
C ILE A 380 -17.07 5.48 -9.83
N ARG A 381 -17.60 6.52 -9.22
CA ARG A 381 -18.32 7.60 -9.91
C ARG A 381 -17.38 8.61 -10.55
N ASP A 382 -16.19 8.81 -9.95
CA ASP A 382 -15.22 9.83 -10.34
C ASP A 382 -13.80 9.48 -9.83
N LEU A 383 -12.82 10.34 -10.15
CA LEU A 383 -11.42 10.12 -9.81
C LEU A 383 -11.11 10.25 -8.31
N GLU A 384 -11.89 11.01 -7.54
CA GLU A 384 -11.72 11.07 -6.08
C GLU A 384 -12.17 9.76 -5.44
N ASP A 385 -13.28 9.18 -5.89
CA ASP A 385 -13.70 7.83 -5.48
C ASP A 385 -12.62 6.80 -5.87
N ALA A 386 -12.05 6.90 -7.09
CA ALA A 386 -10.96 6.02 -7.53
C ALA A 386 -9.75 6.08 -6.58
N LYS A 387 -9.30 7.29 -6.22
CA LYS A 387 -8.15 7.48 -5.31
C LYS A 387 -8.37 6.82 -3.95
N LEU A 388 -9.57 6.87 -3.40
CA LEU A 388 -9.91 6.25 -2.11
C LEU A 388 -10.14 4.73 -2.19
N ASN A 389 -10.19 4.16 -3.40
CA ASN A 389 -10.42 2.74 -3.61
C ASN A 389 -9.14 1.90 -3.71
N PHE A 390 -7.97 2.54 -3.60
CA PHE A 390 -6.68 1.86 -3.40
C PHE A 390 -6.56 1.40 -1.94
N ASP A 391 -7.33 0.39 -1.59
CA ASP A 391 -7.53 -0.03 -0.21
C ASP A 391 -7.40 -1.55 -0.02
N GLY A 392 -7.50 -2.01 1.23
CA GLY A 392 -7.37 -3.43 1.57
C GLY A 392 -8.39 -4.35 0.91
N ILE A 393 -9.52 -3.82 0.43
CA ILE A 393 -10.52 -4.60 -0.30
C ILE A 393 -10.02 -4.88 -1.71
N THR A 394 -9.64 -3.84 -2.44
CA THR A 394 -9.14 -3.95 -3.82
C THR A 394 -7.87 -4.79 -3.91
N TYR A 395 -6.96 -4.67 -2.94
CA TYR A 395 -5.71 -5.44 -2.90
C TYR A 395 -5.88 -6.80 -2.23
N ALA A 396 -5.93 -6.84 -0.91
CA ALA A 396 -5.72 -8.06 -0.13
C ALA A 396 -6.97 -8.95 -0.04
N LYS A 397 -8.20 -8.39 0.06
CA LYS A 397 -9.43 -9.20 -0.07
C LYS A 397 -9.51 -9.79 -1.46
N GLY A 398 -9.30 -8.98 -2.50
CA GLY A 398 -9.31 -9.43 -3.89
C GLY A 398 -8.28 -10.54 -4.14
N ALA A 399 -7.04 -10.38 -3.69
CA ALA A 399 -6.00 -11.40 -3.78
C ALA A 399 -6.36 -12.70 -3.04
N SER A 400 -6.98 -12.61 -1.85
CA SER A 400 -7.46 -13.78 -1.11
C SER A 400 -8.58 -14.51 -1.86
N VAL A 401 -9.48 -13.76 -2.50
CA VAL A 401 -10.56 -14.31 -3.33
C VAL A 401 -10.02 -14.93 -4.62
N LEU A 402 -8.97 -14.37 -5.22
CA LEU A 402 -8.28 -15.00 -6.35
C LEU A 402 -7.58 -16.30 -5.95
N LYS A 403 -6.91 -16.35 -4.78
CA LYS A 403 -6.34 -17.60 -4.23
C LYS A 403 -7.42 -18.69 -4.13
N GLN A 404 -8.59 -18.31 -3.61
CA GLN A 404 -9.76 -19.19 -3.53
C GLN A 404 -10.28 -19.60 -4.91
N LEU A 405 -10.30 -18.70 -5.90
CA LEU A 405 -10.71 -18.99 -7.28
C LEU A 405 -9.78 -20.02 -7.94
N VAL A 406 -8.47 -19.87 -7.75
CA VAL A 406 -7.47 -20.86 -8.20
C VAL A 406 -7.77 -22.25 -7.62
N ALA A 407 -8.07 -22.32 -6.30
CA ALA A 407 -8.46 -23.58 -5.68
C ALA A 407 -9.79 -24.13 -6.22
N TYR A 408 -10.74 -23.27 -6.59
CA TYR A 408 -12.06 -23.65 -7.08
C TYR A 408 -12.05 -24.15 -8.52
N VAL A 409 -11.32 -23.48 -9.44
CA VAL A 409 -11.27 -23.86 -10.86
C VAL A 409 -10.11 -24.81 -11.20
N GLY A 410 -9.10 -24.88 -10.34
CA GLY A 410 -7.82 -25.56 -10.55
C GLY A 410 -6.78 -24.64 -11.17
N ALA A 411 -5.53 -24.77 -10.71
CA ALA A 411 -4.43 -23.87 -11.12
C ALA A 411 -4.17 -23.89 -12.63
N GLU A 412 -4.17 -25.08 -13.26
CA GLU A 412 -3.95 -25.21 -14.70
C GLU A 412 -5.03 -24.46 -15.51
N ALA A 413 -6.31 -24.65 -15.18
CA ALA A 413 -7.41 -23.97 -15.86
C ALA A 413 -7.40 -22.45 -15.63
N PHE A 414 -7.01 -22.01 -14.42
CA PHE A 414 -6.88 -20.60 -14.11
C PHE A 414 -5.79 -19.91 -14.95
N PHE A 415 -4.59 -20.48 -15.01
CA PHE A 415 -3.50 -19.89 -15.80
C PHE A 415 -3.73 -19.99 -17.30
N GLU A 416 -4.36 -21.05 -17.79
CA GLU A 416 -4.79 -21.13 -19.19
C GLU A 416 -5.86 -20.08 -19.52
N GLY A 417 -6.76 -19.78 -18.58
CA GLY A 417 -7.70 -18.66 -18.68
C GLY A 417 -6.98 -17.30 -18.75
N ALA A 418 -5.97 -17.07 -17.92
CA ALA A 418 -5.15 -15.87 -17.98
C ALA A 418 -4.40 -15.73 -19.31
N ARG A 419 -3.80 -16.80 -19.83
CA ARG A 419 -3.14 -16.83 -21.16
C ARG A 419 -4.13 -16.48 -22.28
N THR A 420 -5.33 -17.03 -22.21
CA THR A 420 -6.41 -16.74 -23.17
C THR A 420 -6.82 -15.27 -23.10
N TYR A 421 -7.01 -14.73 -21.91
CA TYR A 421 -7.37 -13.35 -21.67
C TYR A 421 -6.30 -12.39 -22.22
N PHE A 422 -5.02 -12.62 -21.97
CA PHE A 422 -3.94 -11.79 -22.52
C PHE A 422 -3.90 -11.82 -24.05
N LYS A 423 -4.02 -13.00 -24.67
CA LYS A 423 -3.98 -13.14 -26.13
C LYS A 423 -5.18 -12.46 -26.81
N GLN A 424 -6.35 -12.51 -26.19
CA GLN A 424 -7.58 -11.90 -26.74
C GLN A 424 -7.62 -10.37 -26.59
N HIS A 425 -7.04 -9.84 -25.52
CA HIS A 425 -7.20 -8.43 -25.13
C HIS A 425 -5.89 -7.63 -25.10
N ALA A 426 -4.80 -8.17 -25.64
CA ALA A 426 -3.49 -7.52 -25.66
C ALA A 426 -3.58 -6.05 -26.13
N PHE A 427 -3.01 -5.14 -25.34
CA PHE A 427 -3.03 -3.68 -25.53
C PHE A 427 -4.42 -3.04 -25.52
N GLY A 428 -5.44 -3.79 -25.16
CA GLY A 428 -6.82 -3.34 -25.04
C GLY A 428 -7.25 -3.02 -23.63
N ASN A 429 -8.57 -2.75 -23.48
CA ASN A 429 -9.22 -2.48 -22.21
C ASN A 429 -10.37 -3.46 -21.96
N THR A 430 -10.54 -3.89 -20.73
CA THR A 430 -11.48 -4.94 -20.33
C THR A 430 -12.32 -4.56 -19.12
N VAL A 431 -13.36 -5.36 -18.89
CA VAL A 431 -14.21 -5.37 -17.71
C VAL A 431 -14.24 -6.77 -17.10
N LEU A 432 -14.79 -6.90 -15.89
CA LEU A 432 -14.96 -8.18 -15.18
C LEU A 432 -15.42 -9.34 -16.11
N GLY A 433 -16.42 -9.07 -16.96
CA GLY A 433 -17.00 -10.09 -17.84
C GLY A 433 -16.01 -10.72 -18.84
N ASP A 434 -15.02 -9.96 -19.29
CA ASP A 434 -14.01 -10.44 -20.24
C ASP A 434 -13.09 -11.49 -19.60
N LEU A 435 -12.67 -11.24 -18.35
CA LEU A 435 -11.87 -12.20 -17.58
C LEU A 435 -12.67 -13.44 -17.21
N LEU A 436 -13.89 -13.28 -16.69
CA LEU A 436 -14.75 -14.42 -16.34
C LEU A 436 -15.01 -15.31 -17.55
N GLY A 437 -15.29 -14.73 -18.71
CA GLY A 437 -15.49 -15.48 -19.94
C GLY A 437 -14.28 -16.35 -20.34
N ALA A 438 -13.07 -15.84 -20.18
CA ALA A 438 -11.84 -16.61 -20.42
C ALA A 438 -11.68 -17.76 -19.40
N LEU A 439 -11.94 -17.52 -18.12
CA LEU A 439 -11.87 -18.54 -17.06
C LEU A 439 -12.98 -19.60 -17.19
N GLU A 440 -14.19 -19.24 -17.59
CA GLU A 440 -15.28 -20.19 -17.87
C GLU A 440 -14.95 -21.09 -19.05
N GLN A 441 -14.36 -20.52 -20.10
CA GLN A 441 -13.94 -21.27 -21.28
C GLN A 441 -12.91 -22.35 -20.93
N THR A 442 -11.96 -22.06 -20.07
CA THR A 442 -10.85 -22.98 -19.75
C THR A 442 -11.19 -23.96 -18.63
N SER A 443 -11.98 -23.53 -17.64
CA SER A 443 -12.38 -24.39 -16.52
C SER A 443 -13.62 -25.25 -16.81
N GLY A 444 -14.45 -24.87 -17.79
CA GLY A 444 -15.72 -25.50 -18.05
C GLY A 444 -16.79 -25.28 -16.98
N ARG A 445 -16.57 -24.31 -16.07
CA ARG A 445 -17.47 -23.97 -14.96
C ARG A 445 -18.18 -22.65 -15.22
N ASP A 446 -19.45 -22.54 -14.85
CA ASP A 446 -20.16 -21.27 -14.75
C ASP A 446 -19.69 -20.54 -13.47
N LEU A 447 -19.10 -19.37 -13.65
CA LEU A 447 -18.57 -18.53 -12.56
C LEU A 447 -19.53 -17.40 -12.15
N SER A 448 -20.69 -17.28 -12.78
CA SER A 448 -21.65 -16.17 -12.54
C SER A 448 -22.08 -16.08 -11.08
N SER A 449 -22.45 -17.20 -10.47
CA SER A 449 -22.90 -17.25 -9.07
C SER A 449 -21.72 -17.02 -8.09
N TRP A 450 -20.55 -17.52 -8.42
CA TRP A 450 -19.33 -17.27 -7.64
C TRP A 450 -18.95 -15.79 -7.66
N ALA A 451 -18.94 -15.16 -8.85
CA ALA A 451 -18.64 -13.74 -9.02
C ALA A 451 -19.65 -12.86 -8.28
N ALA A 452 -20.97 -13.17 -8.39
CA ALA A 452 -21.99 -12.44 -7.66
C ALA A 452 -21.80 -12.52 -6.14
N ALA A 453 -21.39 -13.67 -5.60
CA ALA A 453 -21.18 -13.85 -4.16
C ALA A 453 -19.89 -13.18 -3.67
N TRP A 454 -18.79 -13.26 -4.42
CA TRP A 454 -17.48 -12.84 -3.93
C TRP A 454 -17.01 -11.49 -4.43
N LEU A 455 -17.28 -11.13 -5.68
CA LEU A 455 -16.80 -9.89 -6.30
C LEU A 455 -17.80 -8.73 -6.18
N GLN A 456 -19.11 -9.03 -6.06
CA GLN A 456 -20.17 -8.01 -6.09
C GLN A 456 -20.84 -7.80 -4.74
N THR A 457 -20.29 -8.33 -3.66
CA THR A 457 -20.79 -8.14 -2.30
C THR A 457 -19.69 -7.66 -1.35
N SER A 458 -20.06 -6.83 -0.37
CA SER A 458 -19.15 -6.29 0.65
C SER A 458 -19.20 -7.07 1.96
N GLY A 459 -18.24 -6.81 2.84
CA GLY A 459 -18.16 -7.36 4.19
C GLY A 459 -17.45 -8.72 4.28
N VAL A 460 -17.10 -9.11 5.49
CA VAL A 460 -16.36 -10.34 5.82
C VAL A 460 -17.22 -11.29 6.64
N ASN A 461 -17.18 -12.60 6.30
CA ASN A 461 -17.85 -13.63 7.09
C ASN A 461 -17.00 -14.03 8.30
N ALA A 462 -17.66 -14.43 9.40
CA ALA A 462 -17.02 -15.10 10.53
C ALA A 462 -17.45 -16.57 10.58
N LEU A 463 -16.48 -17.46 10.73
CA LEU A 463 -16.71 -18.90 10.88
C LEU A 463 -16.44 -19.34 12.31
N THR A 464 -17.39 -20.04 12.91
CA THR A 464 -17.33 -20.51 14.32
C THR A 464 -17.56 -22.01 14.37
N PRO A 465 -16.70 -22.82 15.03
CA PRO A 465 -16.98 -24.23 15.25
C PRO A 465 -18.01 -24.41 16.38
N GLN A 466 -18.98 -25.27 16.15
CA GLN A 466 -19.95 -25.72 17.15
C GLN A 466 -19.81 -27.21 17.37
N LEU A 467 -19.37 -27.61 18.55
CA LEU A 467 -19.15 -29.01 18.90
C LEU A 467 -20.08 -29.46 20.03
N THR A 468 -20.60 -30.67 19.89
CA THR A 468 -21.20 -31.43 20.97
C THR A 468 -20.45 -32.75 21.19
N VAL A 469 -20.27 -33.16 22.43
CA VAL A 469 -19.54 -34.36 22.79
C VAL A 469 -20.38 -35.26 23.70
N ASP A 470 -20.12 -36.57 23.66
CA ASP A 470 -20.69 -37.54 24.58
C ASP A 470 -19.95 -37.57 25.93
N ALA A 471 -20.37 -38.49 26.81
CA ALA A 471 -19.79 -38.65 28.15
C ALA A 471 -18.32 -39.18 28.13
N GLU A 472 -17.92 -39.78 27.02
CA GLU A 472 -16.58 -40.33 26.78
C GLU A 472 -15.67 -39.29 26.08
N GLY A 473 -16.18 -38.04 25.83
CA GLY A 473 -15.44 -36.96 25.18
C GLY A 473 -15.31 -37.10 23.66
N ARG A 474 -16.19 -37.89 23.03
CA ARG A 474 -16.21 -38.05 21.58
C ARG A 474 -17.20 -37.08 20.96
N ILE A 475 -16.84 -36.53 19.82
CA ILE A 475 -17.68 -35.61 19.05
C ILE A 475 -18.94 -36.33 18.60
N THR A 476 -20.10 -35.91 19.06
CA THR A 476 -21.40 -36.39 18.57
C THR A 476 -21.85 -35.60 17.33
N GLU A 477 -21.53 -34.34 17.30
CA GLU A 477 -21.74 -33.46 16.12
C GLU A 477 -20.68 -32.35 16.09
N LEU A 478 -20.14 -32.05 14.93
CA LEU A 478 -19.41 -30.83 14.63
C LEU A 478 -20.11 -30.11 13.49
N ALA A 479 -20.37 -28.83 13.67
CA ALA A 479 -20.88 -27.95 12.63
C ALA A 479 -20.04 -26.68 12.55
N VAL A 480 -19.93 -26.12 11.35
CA VAL A 480 -19.39 -24.78 11.10
C VAL A 480 -20.57 -23.82 11.00
N LEU A 481 -20.61 -22.83 11.87
CA LEU A 481 -21.56 -21.73 11.81
C LEU A 481 -20.94 -20.61 11.01
N GLN A 482 -21.70 -20.01 10.11
CA GLN A 482 -21.31 -18.84 9.34
C GLN A 482 -22.18 -17.65 9.73
N ASP A 483 -21.53 -16.49 10.01
CA ASP A 483 -22.18 -15.20 10.28
C ASP A 483 -21.65 -14.14 9.31
N GLY A 484 -22.50 -13.14 9.00
CA GLY A 484 -22.20 -12.04 8.11
C GLY A 484 -23.44 -11.50 7.41
N ALA A 485 -23.39 -10.28 6.88
CA ALA A 485 -24.50 -9.65 6.17
C ALA A 485 -24.92 -10.44 4.93
N THR A 486 -23.95 -11.03 4.23
CA THR A 486 -24.17 -11.94 3.11
C THR A 486 -23.44 -13.24 3.40
N LEU A 487 -24.17 -14.36 3.38
CA LEU A 487 -23.56 -15.68 3.53
C LEU A 487 -22.99 -16.12 2.18
N ARG A 488 -21.76 -16.60 2.20
CA ARG A 488 -21.01 -17.00 1.00
C ARG A 488 -20.61 -18.47 1.07
N PRO A 489 -20.47 -19.17 -0.06
CA PRO A 489 -19.84 -20.49 -0.09
C PRO A 489 -18.35 -20.35 0.19
N HIS A 490 -17.82 -21.15 1.12
CA HIS A 490 -16.39 -21.21 1.45
C HIS A 490 -15.85 -22.60 1.24
N ARG A 491 -14.61 -22.70 0.71
CA ARG A 491 -13.80 -23.91 0.78
C ARG A 491 -12.83 -23.73 1.92
N ILE A 492 -12.87 -24.60 2.94
CA ILE A 492 -11.99 -24.52 4.12
C ILE A 492 -11.35 -25.87 4.43
N ALA A 493 -10.22 -25.83 5.13
CA ALA A 493 -9.71 -26.96 5.88
C ALA A 493 -10.05 -26.77 7.37
N ILE A 494 -10.35 -27.84 8.08
CA ILE A 494 -10.46 -27.91 9.54
C ILE A 494 -9.28 -28.73 10.04
N GLY A 495 -8.43 -28.14 10.89
CA GLY A 495 -7.34 -28.81 11.58
C GLY A 495 -7.72 -29.20 13.00
N PHE A 496 -7.43 -30.44 13.38
CA PHE A 496 -7.45 -30.90 14.76
C PHE A 496 -6.04 -30.96 15.32
N TYR A 497 -5.82 -30.35 16.46
CA TYR A 497 -4.51 -30.27 17.13
C TYR A 497 -4.55 -30.92 18.49
N GLU A 498 -3.51 -31.71 18.77
CA GLU A 498 -3.30 -32.39 20.05
C GLU A 498 -1.89 -32.06 20.56
N ARG A 499 -1.71 -32.11 21.89
CA ARG A 499 -0.38 -32.01 22.49
C ARG A 499 0.39 -33.31 22.29
N ASP A 500 1.58 -33.18 21.70
CA ASP A 500 2.52 -34.29 21.64
C ASP A 500 3.26 -34.49 22.96
N THR A 501 4.23 -35.42 22.98
CA THR A 501 5.02 -35.76 24.18
C THR A 501 5.93 -34.63 24.65
N ASP A 502 6.26 -33.68 23.77
CA ASP A 502 7.13 -32.54 24.04
C ASP A 502 6.32 -31.27 24.37
N GLY A 503 4.99 -31.39 24.32
CA GLY A 503 4.03 -30.33 24.65
C GLY A 503 3.62 -29.47 23.46
N ALA A 504 4.15 -29.67 22.24
CA ALA A 504 3.78 -28.97 21.04
C ALA A 504 2.35 -29.33 20.62
N LEU A 505 1.61 -28.33 20.10
CA LEU A 505 0.31 -28.55 19.48
C LEU A 505 0.53 -28.94 18.01
N VAL A 506 0.40 -30.22 17.71
CA VAL A 506 0.61 -30.82 16.40
C VAL A 506 -0.71 -31.18 15.73
N ARG A 507 -0.81 -30.94 14.40
CA ARG A 507 -2.00 -31.28 13.62
C ARG A 507 -2.11 -32.80 13.46
N THR A 508 -3.13 -33.40 14.08
CA THR A 508 -3.38 -34.83 14.02
C THR A 508 -4.38 -35.22 12.95
N GLU A 509 -5.23 -34.30 12.54
CA GLU A 509 -6.22 -34.54 11.49
C GLU A 509 -6.50 -33.26 10.69
N ARG A 510 -6.81 -33.43 9.42
CA ARG A 510 -7.21 -32.37 8.49
C ARG A 510 -8.37 -32.85 7.63
N VAL A 511 -9.46 -32.10 7.64
CA VAL A 511 -10.63 -32.34 6.77
C VAL A 511 -10.89 -31.10 5.94
N GLU A 512 -11.04 -31.29 4.63
CA GLU A 512 -11.37 -30.20 3.69
C GLU A 512 -12.83 -30.36 3.24
N LEU A 513 -13.59 -29.24 3.29
CA LEU A 513 -15.02 -29.25 2.97
C LEU A 513 -15.50 -27.90 2.44
N ASP A 514 -16.67 -27.95 1.83
CA ASP A 514 -17.42 -26.75 1.44
C ASP A 514 -18.39 -26.36 2.57
N VAL A 515 -18.32 -25.08 2.99
CA VAL A 515 -19.26 -24.47 3.93
C VAL A 515 -20.26 -23.66 3.12
N ASP A 516 -21.56 -23.94 3.28
CA ASP A 516 -22.65 -23.24 2.62
C ASP A 516 -23.78 -22.92 3.60
N GLY A 517 -24.34 -21.73 3.45
CA GLY A 517 -25.41 -21.23 4.32
C GLY A 517 -24.95 -20.93 5.75
N ALA A 518 -25.90 -20.79 6.66
CA ALA A 518 -25.62 -20.37 8.05
C ALA A 518 -25.03 -21.48 8.92
N ARG A 519 -25.19 -22.76 8.54
CA ARG A 519 -24.73 -23.91 9.30
C ARG A 519 -24.44 -25.10 8.41
N THR A 520 -23.21 -25.60 8.46
CA THR A 520 -22.76 -26.78 7.71
C THR A 520 -22.30 -27.85 8.71
N VAL A 521 -22.93 -29.02 8.70
CA VAL A 521 -22.53 -30.18 9.52
C VAL A 521 -21.36 -30.90 8.88
N VAL A 522 -20.42 -31.38 9.70
CA VAL A 522 -19.21 -32.10 9.28
C VAL A 522 -19.28 -33.55 9.79
N PRO A 523 -19.98 -34.44 9.09
CA PRO A 523 -20.25 -35.79 9.59
C PRO A 523 -18.97 -36.65 9.71
N GLU A 524 -17.93 -36.33 8.92
CA GLU A 524 -16.65 -37.06 8.89
C GLU A 524 -15.92 -37.02 10.24
N LEU A 525 -16.24 -36.03 11.06
CA LEU A 525 -15.61 -35.85 12.38
C LEU A 525 -16.41 -36.43 13.55
N ALA A 526 -17.62 -36.94 13.28
CA ALA A 526 -18.42 -37.61 14.33
C ALA A 526 -17.75 -38.89 14.81
N GLY A 527 -17.80 -39.14 16.13
CA GLY A 527 -17.20 -40.31 16.80
C GLY A 527 -15.72 -40.13 17.11
N LYS A 528 -15.06 -39.08 16.61
CA LYS A 528 -13.66 -38.80 16.95
C LYS A 528 -13.52 -38.18 18.35
N PRO A 529 -12.38 -38.40 19.04
CA PRO A 529 -12.11 -37.68 20.27
C PRO A 529 -12.16 -36.14 20.05
N ARG A 530 -12.62 -35.37 21.03
CA ARG A 530 -12.50 -33.93 21.01
C ARG A 530 -11.03 -33.52 21.07
N PRO A 531 -10.49 -32.77 20.08
CA PRO A 531 -9.11 -32.33 20.14
C PRO A 531 -8.91 -31.19 21.16
N ALA A 532 -7.66 -30.93 21.48
CA ALA A 532 -7.27 -29.78 22.30
C ALA A 532 -7.60 -28.46 21.59
N LEU A 533 -7.41 -28.38 20.27
CA LEU A 533 -7.74 -27.21 19.47
C LEU A 533 -8.41 -27.62 18.15
N VAL A 534 -9.51 -26.95 17.81
CA VAL A 534 -10.12 -26.96 16.46
C VAL A 534 -9.81 -25.65 15.76
N LEU A 535 -9.07 -25.70 14.68
CA LEU A 535 -8.73 -24.54 13.85
C LEU A 535 -9.50 -24.60 12.52
N LEU A 536 -10.42 -23.67 12.34
CA LEU A 536 -11.14 -23.49 11.05
C LEU A 536 -10.25 -22.74 10.06
N ASN A 537 -10.49 -22.96 8.76
CA ASN A 537 -9.71 -22.38 7.67
C ASN A 537 -8.20 -22.60 7.83
N ASP A 538 -7.83 -23.72 8.40
CA ASP A 538 -6.44 -24.18 8.44
C ASP A 538 -5.89 -24.27 7.01
N ASP A 539 -4.64 -23.88 6.76
CA ASP A 539 -4.04 -23.63 5.43
C ASP A 539 -4.52 -22.36 4.70
N ASP A 540 -5.38 -21.53 5.31
CA ASP A 540 -5.81 -20.23 4.79
C ASP A 540 -6.42 -20.27 3.37
N LEU A 541 -7.39 -21.17 3.14
CA LEU A 541 -7.98 -21.40 1.83
C LEU A 541 -9.01 -20.36 1.41
N THR A 542 -9.61 -19.57 2.35
CA THR A 542 -10.68 -18.62 2.06
C THR A 542 -10.51 -17.30 2.81
N TYR A 543 -11.25 -16.29 2.37
CA TYR A 543 -11.36 -14.98 3.04
C TYR A 543 -12.47 -15.02 4.09
N CYS A 544 -12.10 -15.21 5.36
CA CYS A 544 -13.02 -15.18 6.50
C CYS A 544 -12.28 -14.88 7.80
N LYS A 545 -12.99 -14.37 8.80
CA LYS A 545 -12.53 -14.33 10.18
C LYS A 545 -12.81 -15.65 10.88
N ILE A 546 -11.87 -16.11 11.69
CA ILE A 546 -11.98 -17.34 12.45
C ILE A 546 -12.42 -17.03 13.86
N ARG A 547 -13.32 -17.86 14.41
CA ARG A 547 -13.71 -17.89 15.80
C ARG A 547 -13.36 -19.26 16.40
N PHE A 548 -13.33 -19.35 17.71
CA PHE A 548 -13.05 -20.57 18.45
C PHE A 548 -14.23 -20.96 19.33
N ASP A 549 -14.38 -22.23 19.63
CA ASP A 549 -15.17 -22.66 20.76
C ASP A 549 -14.40 -22.41 22.07
N ASP A 550 -15.10 -22.45 23.22
CA ASP A 550 -14.52 -22.10 24.53
C ASP A 550 -13.32 -22.97 24.90
N HIS A 551 -13.35 -24.27 24.57
CA HIS A 551 -12.24 -25.18 24.86
C HIS A 551 -10.99 -24.87 24.01
N SER A 552 -11.17 -24.66 22.71
CA SER A 552 -10.08 -24.23 21.81
C SER A 552 -9.48 -22.90 22.24
N LEU A 553 -10.34 -21.94 22.66
CA LEU A 553 -9.88 -20.64 23.16
C LEU A 553 -9.05 -20.78 24.45
N GLU A 554 -9.43 -21.68 25.37
CA GLU A 554 -8.67 -21.95 26.60
C GLU A 554 -7.32 -22.60 26.26
N THR A 555 -7.29 -23.57 25.33
CA THR A 555 -6.05 -24.17 24.82
C THR A 555 -5.09 -23.10 24.24
N LEU A 556 -5.62 -22.12 23.49
CA LEU A 556 -4.81 -21.02 22.93
C LEU A 556 -4.28 -20.10 24.05
N ARG A 557 -5.06 -19.82 25.09
CA ARG A 557 -4.58 -19.03 26.24
C ARG A 557 -3.40 -19.69 26.94
N GLU A 558 -3.34 -21.01 26.90
CA GLU A 558 -2.27 -21.79 27.52
C GLU A 558 -1.09 -22.09 26.62
N GLY A 559 -1.29 -22.15 25.27
CA GLY A 559 -0.30 -22.72 24.37
C GLY A 559 -0.34 -22.21 22.92
N LEU A 560 -0.78 -20.99 22.65
CA LEU A 560 -0.81 -20.47 21.26
C LEU A 560 0.55 -20.55 20.57
N GLY A 561 1.63 -20.21 21.28
CA GLY A 561 3.00 -20.28 20.76
C GLY A 561 3.52 -21.71 20.56
N GLU A 562 2.81 -22.72 21.02
CA GLU A 562 3.17 -24.14 20.91
C GLU A 562 2.60 -24.81 19.65
N ILE A 563 1.80 -24.08 18.82
CA ILE A 563 1.36 -24.59 17.53
C ILE A 563 2.59 -24.74 16.64
N ASP A 564 2.86 -25.96 16.20
CA ASP A 564 4.09 -26.31 15.47
C ASP A 564 4.11 -25.70 14.07
N GLU A 565 2.98 -25.79 13.35
CA GLU A 565 2.87 -25.27 11.97
C GLU A 565 2.82 -23.74 11.93
N PRO A 566 3.80 -23.05 11.27
CA PRO A 566 3.89 -21.58 11.30
C PRO A 566 2.67 -20.86 10.73
N LEU A 567 2.08 -21.36 9.64
CA LEU A 567 0.88 -20.75 9.05
C LEU A 567 -0.32 -20.85 9.98
N SER A 568 -0.53 -22.01 10.59
CA SER A 568 -1.63 -22.25 11.54
C SER A 568 -1.46 -21.39 12.81
N ARG A 569 -0.23 -21.23 13.28
CA ARG A 569 0.08 -20.32 14.40
C ARG A 569 -0.19 -18.85 14.02
N ALA A 570 0.19 -18.42 12.81
CA ALA A 570 -0.12 -17.09 12.31
C ALA A 570 -1.64 -16.84 12.18
N LEU A 571 -2.41 -17.85 11.78
CA LEU A 571 -3.88 -17.77 11.74
C LEU A 571 -4.47 -17.67 13.15
N ALA A 572 -3.95 -18.39 14.14
CA ALA A 572 -4.38 -18.27 15.54
C ALA A 572 -4.08 -16.86 16.10
N TRP A 573 -2.91 -16.29 15.80
CA TRP A 573 -2.58 -14.89 16.11
C TRP A 573 -3.53 -13.90 15.47
N SER A 574 -3.80 -14.06 14.16
CA SER A 574 -4.73 -13.21 13.41
C SER A 574 -6.15 -13.29 14.00
N ALA A 575 -6.58 -14.49 14.41
CA ALA A 575 -7.89 -14.67 15.05
C ALA A 575 -7.97 -13.97 16.41
N ALA A 576 -6.95 -14.11 17.27
CA ALA A 576 -6.87 -13.43 18.56
C ALA A 576 -6.91 -11.89 18.41
N TRP A 577 -6.17 -11.36 17.42
CA TRP A 577 -6.22 -9.93 17.06
C TRP A 577 -7.62 -9.49 16.63
N ASN A 578 -8.29 -10.25 15.74
CA ASN A 578 -9.64 -9.95 15.29
C ASN A 578 -10.67 -10.02 16.42
N LEU A 579 -10.54 -11.00 17.34
CA LEU A 579 -11.39 -11.06 18.55
C LEU A 579 -11.24 -9.80 19.40
N THR A 580 -10.01 -9.31 19.57
CA THR A 580 -9.73 -8.08 20.34
C THR A 580 -10.35 -6.85 19.67
N ARG A 581 -10.13 -6.67 18.36
CA ARG A 581 -10.70 -5.55 17.60
C ARG A 581 -12.24 -5.57 17.55
N ASP A 582 -12.83 -6.75 17.53
CA ASP A 582 -14.29 -6.92 17.51
C ASP A 582 -14.94 -6.76 18.90
N GLY A 583 -14.13 -6.56 19.96
CA GLY A 583 -14.63 -6.48 21.33
C GLY A 583 -15.19 -7.81 21.83
N LEU A 584 -14.58 -8.92 21.44
CA LEU A 584 -14.91 -10.29 21.87
C LEU A 584 -13.83 -10.90 22.78
N MET A 585 -12.67 -10.28 22.86
CA MET A 585 -11.57 -10.62 23.76
C MET A 585 -11.12 -9.33 24.47
N PRO A 586 -11.00 -9.32 25.81
CA PRO A 586 -10.42 -8.19 26.52
C PRO A 586 -9.01 -7.90 26.04
N THR A 587 -8.66 -6.62 25.90
CA THR A 587 -7.31 -6.21 25.47
C THR A 587 -6.22 -6.78 26.37
N ARG A 588 -6.43 -6.79 27.68
CA ARG A 588 -5.50 -7.37 28.65
C ARG A 588 -5.19 -8.85 28.38
N ASP A 589 -6.17 -9.63 27.87
CA ASP A 589 -5.96 -11.04 27.51
C ASP A 589 -5.04 -11.15 26.29
N TYR A 590 -5.27 -10.33 25.27
CA TYR A 590 -4.41 -10.25 24.08
C TYR A 590 -2.96 -9.84 24.45
N LEU A 591 -2.80 -8.83 25.30
CA LEU A 591 -1.47 -8.41 25.78
C LEU A 591 -0.78 -9.53 26.59
N ALA A 592 -1.54 -10.32 27.34
CA ALA A 592 -1.00 -11.49 28.07
C ALA A 592 -0.54 -12.60 27.11
N LEU A 593 -1.27 -12.84 26.00
CA LEU A 593 -0.84 -13.78 24.96
C LEU A 593 0.49 -13.33 24.33
N VAL A 594 0.59 -12.04 23.98
CA VAL A 594 1.82 -11.48 23.39
C VAL A 594 3.00 -11.58 24.38
N ASP A 595 2.80 -11.19 25.64
CA ASP A 595 3.85 -11.26 26.67
C ASP A 595 4.36 -12.68 26.90
N ARG A 596 3.47 -13.68 26.79
CA ARG A 596 3.80 -15.08 27.04
C ARG A 596 4.38 -15.80 25.83
N PHE A 597 3.88 -15.51 24.61
CA PHE A 597 4.12 -16.36 23.45
C PHE A 597 4.79 -15.68 22.26
N ALA A 598 4.99 -14.34 22.27
CA ALA A 598 5.68 -13.68 21.16
C ALA A 598 7.20 -13.89 21.18
N GLY A 599 7.80 -14.19 22.34
CA GLY A 599 9.24 -14.47 22.46
C GLY A 599 9.71 -15.60 21.55
N PRO A 600 9.08 -16.78 21.59
CA PRO A 600 9.45 -17.93 20.77
C PRO A 600 8.88 -17.90 19.33
N GLU A 601 8.17 -16.84 18.91
CA GLU A 601 7.66 -16.77 17.53
C GLU A 601 8.82 -16.82 16.52
N SER A 602 8.78 -17.85 15.65
CA SER A 602 9.87 -18.11 14.70
C SER A 602 9.81 -17.26 13.44
N ASP A 603 8.61 -16.79 13.03
CA ASP A 603 8.46 -15.96 11.87
C ASP A 603 8.64 -14.48 12.23
N ILE A 604 9.67 -13.86 11.66
CA ILE A 604 10.02 -12.46 11.95
C ILE A 604 8.95 -11.46 11.49
N GLY A 605 8.25 -11.75 10.41
CA GLY A 605 7.15 -10.92 9.89
C GLY A 605 5.94 -10.94 10.83
N VAL A 606 5.59 -12.14 11.35
CA VAL A 606 4.54 -12.31 12.36
C VAL A 606 4.93 -11.58 13.64
N LEU A 607 6.16 -11.77 14.14
CA LEU A 607 6.63 -11.08 15.35
C LEU A 607 6.50 -9.55 15.24
N GLN A 608 6.94 -8.97 14.12
CA GLN A 608 6.82 -7.53 13.89
C GLN A 608 5.35 -7.06 13.81
N SER A 609 4.47 -7.88 13.24
CA SER A 609 3.03 -7.60 13.21
C SER A 609 2.44 -7.62 14.62
N LEU A 610 2.83 -8.59 15.47
CA LEU A 610 2.40 -8.66 16.87
C LEU A 610 2.85 -7.43 17.67
N HIS A 611 4.05 -6.93 17.45
CA HIS A 611 4.54 -5.71 18.10
C HIS A 611 3.63 -4.51 17.77
N GLN A 612 3.27 -4.32 16.50
CA GLN A 612 2.38 -3.23 16.07
C GLN A 612 0.95 -3.40 16.62
N GLN A 613 0.43 -4.63 16.56
CA GLN A 613 -0.90 -4.95 17.06
C GLN A 613 -1.01 -4.77 18.57
N ALA A 614 -0.01 -5.25 19.34
CA ALA A 614 0.03 -5.08 20.80
C ALA A 614 0.10 -3.61 21.22
N LYS A 615 0.93 -2.81 20.52
CA LYS A 615 1.00 -1.35 20.76
C LYS A 615 -0.31 -0.67 20.42
N GLY A 616 -0.91 -0.99 19.26
CA GLY A 616 -2.21 -0.48 18.85
C GLY A 616 -3.34 -0.87 19.84
N ALA A 617 -3.35 -2.11 20.31
CA ALA A 617 -4.28 -2.59 21.32
C ALA A 617 -4.15 -1.80 22.64
N LEU A 618 -2.93 -1.63 23.13
CA LEU A 618 -2.66 -0.84 24.33
C LEU A 618 -3.15 0.61 24.17
N ASP A 619 -2.83 1.24 23.05
CA ASP A 619 -3.06 2.67 22.85
C ASP A 619 -4.54 3.01 22.61
N LEU A 620 -5.28 2.14 21.93
CA LEU A 620 -6.65 2.42 21.49
C LEU A 620 -7.70 1.57 22.23
N TYR A 621 -7.45 0.28 22.46
CA TYR A 621 -8.46 -0.67 22.93
C TYR A 621 -8.40 -0.97 24.43
N SER A 622 -7.26 -0.67 25.09
CA SER A 622 -7.19 -0.79 26.55
C SER A 622 -8.05 0.25 27.25
N ALA A 623 -8.81 -0.21 28.23
CA ALA A 623 -9.52 0.68 29.15
C ALA A 623 -8.54 1.63 29.85
N PRO A 624 -8.89 2.90 30.07
CA PRO A 624 -7.98 3.89 30.67
C PRO A 624 -7.31 3.42 31.96
N GLU A 625 -8.04 2.71 32.81
CA GLU A 625 -7.55 2.16 34.09
C GLU A 625 -6.53 1.03 33.94
N HIS A 626 -6.53 0.31 32.80
CA HIS A 626 -5.62 -0.80 32.51
C HIS A 626 -4.37 -0.39 31.72
N ARG A 627 -4.37 0.78 31.07
CA ARG A 627 -3.28 1.23 30.17
C ARG A 627 -1.91 1.24 30.85
N ALA A 628 -1.83 1.77 32.08
CA ALA A 628 -0.55 1.82 32.79
C ALA A 628 0.01 0.45 33.15
N ALA A 629 -0.85 -0.53 33.42
CA ALA A 629 -0.44 -1.92 33.68
C ALA A 629 0.01 -2.59 32.37
N GLY A 630 -0.76 -2.44 31.29
CA GLY A 630 -0.43 -2.98 29.97
C GLY A 630 0.87 -2.37 29.41
N ALA A 631 1.11 -1.07 29.58
CA ALA A 631 2.37 -0.42 29.19
C ALA A 631 3.58 -1.02 29.90
N ARG A 632 3.52 -1.17 31.22
CA ARG A 632 4.57 -1.85 31.99
C ARG A 632 4.79 -3.30 31.54
N GLN A 633 3.72 -4.02 31.24
CA GLN A 633 3.78 -5.41 30.77
C GLN A 633 4.53 -5.51 29.44
N LEU A 634 4.13 -4.70 28.43
CA LEU A 634 4.77 -4.73 27.10
C LEU A 634 6.23 -4.25 27.14
N ALA A 635 6.51 -3.18 27.91
CA ALA A 635 7.89 -2.70 28.07
C ALA A 635 8.78 -3.72 28.82
N GLY A 636 8.22 -4.43 29.80
CA GLY A 636 8.89 -5.53 30.51
C GLY A 636 9.15 -6.73 29.59
N CYS A 637 8.17 -7.11 28.77
CA CYS A 637 8.30 -8.12 27.73
C CYS A 637 9.43 -7.74 26.74
N ALA A 638 9.36 -6.55 26.15
CA ALA A 638 10.37 -6.08 25.19
C ALA A 638 11.80 -6.14 25.76
N LEU A 639 11.99 -5.71 27.01
CA LEU A 639 13.31 -5.75 27.67
C LEU A 639 13.78 -7.17 27.94
N ARG A 640 12.91 -8.06 28.37
CA ARG A 640 13.23 -9.47 28.65
C ARG A 640 13.65 -10.19 27.38
N GLU A 641 12.84 -10.05 26.32
CA GLU A 641 13.06 -10.76 25.06
C GLU A 641 14.27 -10.17 24.29
N LEU A 642 14.50 -8.84 24.35
CA LEU A 642 15.72 -8.24 23.80
C LEU A 642 17.00 -8.85 24.42
N ARG A 643 16.98 -9.12 25.74
CA ARG A 643 18.11 -9.72 26.43
C ARG A 643 18.27 -11.23 26.17
N ALA A 644 17.17 -11.90 25.85
CA ALA A 644 17.12 -13.35 25.58
C ALA A 644 17.42 -13.68 24.10
N ALA A 645 17.14 -12.77 23.20
CA ALA A 645 17.31 -12.99 21.77
C ALA A 645 18.79 -13.30 21.40
N GLU A 646 18.96 -14.14 20.37
CA GLU A 646 20.28 -14.49 19.85
C GLU A 646 21.01 -13.23 19.40
N PRO A 647 22.27 -13.04 19.86
CA PRO A 647 23.07 -11.87 19.52
C PRO A 647 23.21 -11.66 18.00
N GLY A 648 22.84 -10.47 17.53
CA GLY A 648 22.93 -10.09 16.12
C GLY A 648 21.78 -10.63 15.25
N SER A 649 20.80 -11.35 15.82
CA SER A 649 19.63 -11.87 15.08
C SER A 649 18.64 -10.78 14.68
N ASP A 650 17.77 -11.10 13.74
CA ASP A 650 16.62 -10.26 13.35
C ASP A 650 15.63 -10.08 14.49
N HIS A 651 15.42 -11.13 15.29
CA HIS A 651 14.59 -11.09 16.50
C HIS A 651 15.15 -10.06 17.49
N GLN A 652 16.46 -10.05 17.73
CA GLN A 652 17.08 -9.05 18.59
C GLN A 652 16.81 -7.62 18.10
N LEU A 653 16.95 -7.37 16.80
CA LEU A 653 16.65 -6.06 16.20
C LEU A 653 15.16 -5.69 16.35
N ALA A 654 14.24 -6.63 16.10
CA ALA A 654 12.80 -6.40 16.25
C ALA A 654 12.45 -6.08 17.72
N TRP A 655 13.01 -6.79 18.68
CA TRP A 655 12.80 -6.53 20.11
C TRP A 655 13.44 -5.21 20.57
N ALA A 656 14.59 -4.80 20.00
CA ALA A 656 15.19 -3.50 20.27
C ALA A 656 14.29 -2.34 19.78
N ARG A 657 13.70 -2.49 18.59
CA ARG A 657 12.74 -1.52 18.05
C ARG A 657 11.44 -1.50 18.86
N PHE A 658 10.98 -2.67 19.31
CA PHE A 658 9.78 -2.74 20.16
C PHE A 658 10.04 -2.12 21.54
N LEU A 659 11.23 -2.31 22.12
CA LEU A 659 11.63 -1.60 23.34
C LEU A 659 11.60 -0.08 23.14
N ALA A 660 12.16 0.43 22.02
CA ALA A 660 12.10 1.86 21.70
C ALA A 660 10.66 2.38 21.61
N LEU A 661 9.73 1.58 21.10
CA LEU A 661 8.32 1.92 20.95
C LEU A 661 7.52 1.87 22.27
N THR A 662 7.98 1.09 23.27
CA THR A 662 7.22 0.79 24.48
C THR A 662 7.90 1.28 25.79
N ALA A 663 9.14 1.75 25.73
CA ALA A 663 9.87 2.19 26.90
C ALA A 663 9.18 3.36 27.60
N ASP A 664 8.73 3.14 28.84
CA ASP A 664 8.04 4.16 29.65
C ASP A 664 8.53 4.21 31.12
N GLN A 665 9.22 3.14 31.59
CA GLN A 665 9.73 3.06 32.95
C GLN A 665 11.19 3.54 33.03
N PRO A 666 11.64 4.03 34.20
CA PRO A 666 13.00 4.56 34.37
C PRO A 666 14.11 3.60 33.93
N GLU A 667 13.99 2.29 34.17
CA GLU A 667 14.99 1.28 33.80
C GLU A 667 15.16 1.21 32.27
N GLN A 668 14.04 1.15 31.54
CA GLN A 668 14.07 1.01 30.08
C GLN A 668 14.59 2.31 29.43
N LEU A 669 14.11 3.47 29.89
CA LEU A 669 14.57 4.77 29.39
C LEU A 669 16.05 4.99 29.68
N GLN A 670 16.56 4.55 30.84
CA GLN A 670 17.99 4.59 31.16
C GLN A 670 18.79 3.66 30.23
N LEU A 671 18.26 2.47 29.89
CA LEU A 671 18.90 1.61 28.90
C LEU A 671 18.95 2.30 27.52
N VAL A 672 17.84 2.92 27.08
CA VAL A 672 17.76 3.66 25.80
C VAL A 672 18.81 4.77 25.77
N GLU A 673 18.92 5.58 26.83
CA GLU A 673 19.95 6.61 26.98
C GLU A 673 21.36 6.01 26.91
N GLY A 674 21.61 4.92 27.62
CA GLY A 674 22.89 4.23 27.64
C GLY A 674 23.30 3.64 26.31
N LEU A 675 22.34 3.08 25.53
CA LEU A 675 22.57 2.57 24.17
C LEU A 675 22.98 3.69 23.22
N LEU A 676 22.30 4.85 23.27
CA LEU A 676 22.63 6.02 22.46
C LEU A 676 24.00 6.61 22.82
N ALA A 677 24.34 6.66 24.10
CA ALA A 677 25.61 7.18 24.61
C ALA A 677 26.76 6.18 24.50
N GLY A 678 26.47 4.89 24.14
CA GLY A 678 27.46 3.81 24.13
C GLY A 678 27.96 3.36 25.51
N THR A 679 27.30 3.78 26.60
CA THR A 679 27.60 3.40 27.99
C THR A 679 26.89 2.12 28.42
N ALA A 680 25.78 1.76 27.75
CA ALA A 680 25.16 0.45 27.86
C ALA A 680 25.34 -0.30 26.54
N LYS A 681 25.44 -1.64 26.63
CA LYS A 681 25.56 -2.52 25.48
C LYS A 681 24.64 -3.72 25.65
N VAL A 682 24.02 -4.15 24.56
CA VAL A 682 23.39 -5.45 24.41
C VAL A 682 24.26 -6.23 23.43
N ASP A 683 24.73 -7.40 23.83
CA ASP A 683 25.64 -8.19 23.01
C ASP A 683 25.02 -8.49 21.63
N GLY A 684 25.79 -8.31 20.56
CA GLY A 684 25.33 -8.47 19.17
C GLY A 684 24.45 -7.35 18.59
N LEU A 685 23.91 -6.46 19.41
CA LEU A 685 23.06 -5.37 18.93
C LEU A 685 23.90 -4.23 18.36
N ALA A 686 23.79 -4.00 17.07
CA ALA A 686 24.33 -2.81 16.40
C ALA A 686 23.34 -1.65 16.55
N VAL A 687 23.78 -0.57 17.23
CA VAL A 687 23.00 0.66 17.34
C VAL A 687 23.36 1.55 16.15
N ASP A 688 22.83 1.17 14.99
CA ASP A 688 23.00 1.91 13.74
C ASP A 688 22.10 3.16 13.66
N GLN A 689 22.16 3.88 12.55
CA GLN A 689 21.51 5.19 12.43
C GLN A 689 19.98 5.09 12.53
N GLU A 690 19.35 4.07 11.96
CA GLU A 690 17.91 3.89 12.04
C GLU A 690 17.45 3.55 13.46
N LEU A 691 18.18 2.67 14.15
CA LEU A 691 17.86 2.35 15.55
C LEU A 691 18.13 3.55 16.45
N ARG A 692 19.17 4.37 16.21
CA ARG A 692 19.41 5.61 16.95
C ARG A 692 18.21 6.54 16.89
N TRP A 693 17.62 6.77 15.71
CA TRP A 693 16.44 7.61 15.57
C TRP A 693 15.19 7.03 16.27
N ALA A 694 15.01 5.71 16.24
CA ALA A 694 13.94 5.07 17.01
C ALA A 694 14.11 5.31 18.53
N LEU A 695 15.34 5.18 19.03
CA LEU A 695 15.68 5.45 20.43
C LEU A 695 15.53 6.96 20.76
N ARG A 696 15.88 7.87 19.85
CA ARG A 696 15.65 9.32 20.01
C ARG A 696 14.17 9.66 20.09
N LEU A 697 13.33 9.03 19.24
CA LEU A 697 11.87 9.21 19.29
C LEU A 697 11.29 8.75 20.63
N SER A 698 11.76 7.63 21.16
CA SER A 698 11.38 7.13 22.49
C SER A 698 11.66 8.18 23.58
N LEU A 699 12.90 8.72 23.62
CA LEU A 699 13.29 9.74 24.59
C LEU A 699 12.54 11.06 24.38
N ALA A 700 12.32 11.47 23.12
CA ALA A 700 11.56 12.67 22.79
C ALA A 700 10.12 12.56 23.31
N SER A 701 9.44 11.45 23.05
CA SER A 701 8.06 11.22 23.51
C SER A 701 7.96 11.18 25.04
N ALA A 702 9.01 10.70 25.72
CA ALA A 702 9.11 10.68 27.19
C ALA A 702 9.61 11.99 27.82
N GLY A 703 9.94 13.00 27.03
CA GLY A 703 10.50 14.27 27.53
C GLY A 703 11.91 14.15 28.13
N ARG A 704 12.70 13.16 27.66
CA ARG A 704 14.04 12.83 28.15
C ARG A 704 15.16 13.27 27.19
N THR A 705 14.86 14.16 26.27
CA THR A 705 15.82 14.80 25.36
C THR A 705 15.43 16.25 25.08
N THR A 706 16.35 17.02 24.54
CA THR A 706 16.17 18.42 24.21
C THR A 706 16.18 18.64 22.69
N PRO A 707 15.59 19.74 22.18
CA PRO A 707 15.69 20.09 20.75
C PRO A 707 17.14 20.22 20.25
N GLU A 708 18.07 20.62 21.13
CA GLU A 708 19.49 20.77 20.79
C GLU A 708 20.15 19.41 20.58
N GLU A 709 19.89 18.42 21.45
CA GLU A 709 20.39 17.06 21.30
C GLU A 709 19.85 16.38 20.01
N LEU A 710 18.58 16.64 19.66
CA LEU A 710 17.99 16.15 18.44
C LEU A 710 18.63 16.76 17.19
N ARG A 711 18.96 18.05 17.21
CA ARG A 711 19.69 18.70 16.11
C ARG A 711 21.13 18.19 16.01
N THR A 712 21.79 17.90 17.14
CA THR A 712 23.11 17.26 17.14
C THR A 712 23.06 15.86 16.52
N GLU A 713 21.96 15.08 16.72
CA GLU A 713 21.79 13.80 16.05
C GLU A 713 21.66 13.98 14.52
N LEU A 714 20.98 15.04 14.05
CA LEU A 714 20.92 15.36 12.62
C LEU A 714 22.30 15.68 12.03
N GLU A 715 23.21 16.33 12.79
CA GLU A 715 24.57 16.58 12.31
C GLU A 715 25.33 15.27 12.00
N LEU A 716 24.97 14.17 12.67
CA LEU A 716 25.50 12.84 12.41
C LEU A 716 24.79 12.14 11.22
N ASP A 717 23.59 12.56 10.87
CA ASP A 717 22.75 11.99 9.81
C ASP A 717 22.03 13.09 9.01
N ASN A 718 22.78 14.01 8.38
CA ASN A 718 22.19 15.05 7.55
C ASN A 718 21.70 14.51 6.19
N THR A 719 20.79 13.54 6.23
CA THR A 719 20.12 12.92 5.09
C THR A 719 18.65 13.32 5.01
N ALA A 720 17.94 12.97 3.94
CA ALA A 720 16.50 13.15 3.82
C ALA A 720 15.77 12.47 4.99
N SER A 721 16.07 11.19 5.25
CA SER A 721 15.48 10.43 6.37
C SER A 721 15.82 11.06 7.72
N GLY A 722 17.08 11.51 7.93
CA GLY A 722 17.48 12.20 9.16
C GLY A 722 16.66 13.48 9.41
N ARG A 723 16.33 14.24 8.36
CA ARG A 723 15.47 15.43 8.45
C ARG A 723 14.02 15.07 8.77
N GLN A 724 13.50 13.99 8.21
CA GLN A 724 12.17 13.46 8.54
C GLN A 724 12.11 13.04 10.03
N TYR A 725 13.11 12.28 10.49
CA TYR A 725 13.19 11.85 11.90
C TYR A 725 13.36 13.03 12.87
N LEU A 726 14.18 14.03 12.53
CA LEU A 726 14.27 15.25 13.34
C LEU A 726 12.92 15.94 13.45
N THR A 727 12.23 16.10 12.31
CA THR A 727 10.91 16.73 12.26
C THR A 727 9.91 15.98 13.15
N GLN A 728 9.86 14.65 13.04
CA GLN A 728 9.00 13.81 13.87
C GLN A 728 9.36 13.89 15.35
N THR A 729 10.65 13.82 15.69
CA THR A 729 11.07 13.83 17.10
C THR A 729 10.86 15.17 17.77
N LEU A 730 11.04 16.29 17.06
CA LEU A 730 10.72 17.63 17.58
C LEU A 730 9.22 17.79 17.85
N ALA A 731 8.36 17.30 16.94
CA ALA A 731 6.91 17.32 17.11
C ALA A 731 6.43 16.37 18.23
N ALA A 732 7.22 15.30 18.53
CA ALA A 732 6.92 14.34 19.59
C ALA A 732 7.26 14.84 21.01
N LEU A 733 7.97 15.96 21.17
CA LEU A 733 8.26 16.51 22.48
C LEU A 733 6.96 16.83 23.25
N PRO A 734 6.88 16.49 24.57
CA PRO A 734 5.66 16.65 25.36
C PRO A 734 5.50 18.09 25.89
N THR A 735 5.47 19.05 24.99
CA THR A 735 5.26 20.46 25.30
C THR A 735 4.17 21.10 24.45
N PRO A 736 3.35 22.01 24.99
CA PRO A 736 2.34 22.73 24.20
C PRO A 736 2.94 23.44 22.99
N GLY A 737 4.16 23.99 23.11
CA GLY A 737 4.86 24.68 22.03
C GLY A 737 5.21 23.75 20.88
N ALA A 738 5.69 22.52 21.14
CA ALA A 738 5.98 21.53 20.10
C ALA A 738 4.72 21.14 19.33
N LYS A 739 3.59 20.91 20.03
CA LYS A 739 2.30 20.59 19.41
C LYS A 739 1.78 21.74 18.56
N ALA A 740 1.83 22.97 19.06
CA ALA A 740 1.41 24.15 18.31
C ALA A 740 2.27 24.37 17.06
N THR A 741 3.59 24.19 17.17
CA THR A 741 4.49 24.32 16.02
C THR A 741 4.20 23.26 14.94
N ALA A 742 4.00 22.00 15.33
CA ALA A 742 3.69 20.92 14.39
C ALA A 742 2.33 21.14 13.68
N TRP A 743 1.31 21.54 14.42
CA TRP A 743 -0.01 21.86 13.90
C TRP A 743 0.04 23.01 12.88
N ALA A 744 0.66 24.13 13.27
CA ALA A 744 0.78 25.32 12.42
C ALA A 744 1.61 25.03 11.16
N ALA A 745 2.71 24.28 11.28
CA ALA A 745 3.56 23.92 10.14
C ALA A 745 2.80 23.19 9.02
N VAL A 746 1.85 22.35 9.40
CA VAL A 746 1.05 21.57 8.45
C VAL A 746 -0.12 22.38 7.87
N LEU A 747 -0.79 23.21 8.68
CA LEU A 747 -2.02 23.91 8.27
C LEU A 747 -1.76 25.28 7.65
N ASP A 748 -0.79 26.04 8.15
CA ASP A 748 -0.55 27.44 7.77
C ASP A 748 0.37 27.57 6.53
N SER A 749 1.01 26.48 6.09
CA SER A 749 1.92 26.45 4.95
C SER A 749 1.61 25.32 3.99
N ASP A 750 1.71 25.57 2.69
CA ASP A 750 1.65 24.58 1.61
C ASP A 750 3.03 24.25 1.02
N GLU A 751 4.10 24.72 1.69
CA GLU A 751 5.48 24.56 1.23
C GLU A 751 6.12 23.24 1.67
N LEU A 752 5.56 22.56 2.69
CA LEU A 752 6.14 21.30 3.19
C LEU A 752 5.97 20.18 2.19
N PRO A 753 7.05 19.41 1.91
CA PRO A 753 6.93 18.15 1.18
C PRO A 753 6.03 17.14 1.92
N ASN A 754 5.44 16.22 1.17
CA ASN A 754 4.60 15.14 1.69
C ASN A 754 5.23 14.41 2.88
N ALA A 755 6.51 14.03 2.78
CA ALA A 755 7.23 13.29 3.82
C ALA A 755 7.38 14.10 5.13
N LEU A 756 7.57 15.43 5.05
CA LEU A 756 7.66 16.28 6.24
C LEU A 756 6.27 16.55 6.84
N VAL A 757 5.22 16.65 6.03
CA VAL A 757 3.83 16.71 6.53
C VAL A 757 3.54 15.46 7.35
N GLU A 758 3.87 14.28 6.83
CA GLU A 758 3.67 13.01 7.52
C GLU A 758 4.49 12.93 8.84
N ALA A 759 5.75 13.36 8.81
CA ALA A 759 6.61 13.39 9.99
C ALA A 759 6.07 14.32 11.10
N GLN A 760 5.56 15.51 10.73
CA GLN A 760 4.91 16.43 11.69
C GLN A 760 3.69 15.79 12.34
N ILE A 761 2.81 15.19 11.53
CA ILE A 761 1.60 14.53 12.01
C ILE A 761 1.94 13.35 12.93
N ALA A 762 2.87 12.50 12.54
CA ALA A 762 3.30 11.34 13.34
C ALA A 762 3.91 11.75 14.68
N GLY A 763 4.69 12.85 14.72
CA GLY A 763 5.23 13.41 15.96
C GLY A 763 4.17 14.08 16.83
N PHE A 764 3.21 14.78 16.23
CA PHE A 764 2.09 15.40 16.95
C PHE A 764 1.22 14.36 17.67
N ALA A 765 0.84 13.28 16.97
CA ALA A 765 -0.11 12.28 17.43
C ALA A 765 0.56 11.21 18.32
N GLN A 766 1.02 11.60 19.52
CA GLN A 766 1.62 10.68 20.48
C GLN A 766 0.60 10.14 21.51
N PRO A 767 0.43 8.81 21.64
CA PRO A 767 -0.58 8.19 22.51
C PRO A 767 -0.45 8.58 23.98
N GLY A 768 0.78 8.79 24.48
CA GLY A 768 1.07 9.19 25.85
C GLY A 768 0.80 10.66 26.15
N GLN A 769 0.44 11.47 25.15
CA GLN A 769 0.34 12.94 25.26
C GLN A 769 -1.07 13.47 24.98
N ARG A 770 -2.09 12.66 25.30
CA ARG A 770 -3.52 12.97 25.04
C ARG A 770 -3.96 14.32 25.57
N GLU A 771 -3.53 14.66 26.80
CA GLU A 771 -3.90 15.94 27.43
C GLU A 771 -3.37 17.15 26.66
N LEU A 772 -2.20 17.04 26.03
CA LEU A 772 -1.60 18.10 25.22
C LEU A 772 -2.30 18.31 23.88
N THR A 773 -2.92 17.26 23.35
CA THR A 773 -3.58 17.28 22.03
C THR A 773 -5.11 17.43 22.13
N ALA A 774 -5.70 17.32 23.34
CA ALA A 774 -7.15 17.38 23.52
C ALA A 774 -7.78 18.67 22.99
N GLY A 775 -7.13 19.82 23.21
CA GLY A 775 -7.64 21.11 22.76
C GLY A 775 -7.67 21.32 21.23
N TYR A 776 -7.05 20.42 20.47
CA TYR A 776 -7.07 20.46 18.99
C TYR A 776 -8.24 19.68 18.39
N ALA A 777 -8.98 18.91 19.18
CA ALA A 777 -10.08 18.11 18.66
C ALA A 777 -11.20 18.97 18.05
N ASP A 778 -11.60 20.05 18.72
CA ASP A 778 -12.61 20.98 18.19
C ASP A 778 -12.09 21.70 16.94
N THR A 779 -10.86 22.23 17.01
CA THR A 779 -10.21 22.94 15.88
C THR A 779 -10.07 22.06 14.66
N TYR A 780 -9.84 20.76 14.83
CA TYR A 780 -9.78 19.81 13.73
C TYR A 780 -11.07 19.84 12.87
N PHE A 781 -12.22 19.73 13.51
CA PHE A 781 -13.51 19.74 12.80
C PHE A 781 -13.85 21.09 12.14
N GLU A 782 -13.27 22.19 12.63
CA GLU A 782 -13.42 23.52 12.03
C GLU A 782 -12.63 23.69 10.73
N VAL A 783 -11.47 23.02 10.58
CA VAL A 783 -10.52 23.29 9.49
C VAL A 783 -10.56 22.28 8.33
N ILE A 784 -11.06 21.05 8.54
CA ILE A 784 -10.89 19.96 7.55
C ILE A 784 -11.55 20.21 6.19
N GLU A 785 -12.69 20.93 6.15
CA GLU A 785 -13.35 21.28 4.89
C GLU A 785 -12.51 22.29 4.09
N SER A 786 -11.92 23.27 4.76
CA SER A 786 -10.99 24.24 4.15
C SER A 786 -9.71 23.55 3.64
N VAL A 787 -9.17 22.61 4.41
CA VAL A 787 -8.01 21.80 4.01
C VAL A 787 -8.33 21.03 2.74
N TRP A 788 -9.48 20.35 2.69
CA TRP A 788 -9.90 19.60 1.50
C TRP A 788 -10.04 20.47 0.26
N ALA A 789 -10.60 21.66 0.41
CA ALA A 789 -10.79 22.58 -0.71
C ALA A 789 -9.50 23.23 -1.23
N GLN A 790 -8.45 23.33 -0.42
CA GLN A 790 -7.24 24.11 -0.74
C GLN A 790 -6.01 23.25 -1.06
N ARG A 791 -5.95 22.01 -0.56
CA ARG A 791 -4.81 21.11 -0.75
C ARG A 791 -5.06 20.13 -1.90
N SER A 792 -3.99 19.51 -2.42
CA SER A 792 -4.15 18.34 -3.26
C SER A 792 -4.80 17.20 -2.46
N ILE A 793 -5.46 16.28 -3.15
CA ILE A 793 -6.14 15.16 -2.48
C ILE A 793 -5.17 14.34 -1.62
N GLU A 794 -3.95 14.12 -2.08
CA GLU A 794 -2.91 13.38 -1.39
C GLU A 794 -2.55 14.02 -0.03
N ILE A 795 -2.32 15.32 -0.02
CA ILE A 795 -2.02 16.07 1.21
C ILE A 795 -3.26 16.20 2.11
N ALA A 796 -4.43 16.46 1.52
CA ALA A 796 -5.67 16.57 2.28
C ALA A 796 -6.01 15.26 3.03
N MET A 797 -5.86 14.10 2.37
CA MET A 797 -6.06 12.78 3.01
C MET A 797 -5.12 12.56 4.20
N ARG A 798 -3.83 12.92 4.06
CA ARG A 798 -2.84 12.81 5.15
C ARG A 798 -3.23 13.68 6.34
N ILE A 799 -3.65 14.92 6.09
CA ILE A 799 -4.04 15.86 7.16
C ILE A 799 -5.33 15.38 7.84
N VAL A 800 -6.37 15.09 7.08
CA VAL A 800 -7.66 14.66 7.60
C VAL A 800 -7.54 13.36 8.39
N GLY A 801 -6.92 12.33 7.82
CA GLY A 801 -6.72 11.07 8.51
C GLY A 801 -5.72 11.15 9.67
N GLY A 802 -4.64 11.94 9.50
CA GLY A 802 -3.54 11.97 10.45
C GLY A 802 -3.79 12.83 11.70
N PHE A 803 -4.45 13.97 11.54
CA PHE A 803 -4.81 14.84 12.67
C PHE A 803 -6.16 14.50 13.32
N PHE A 804 -6.90 13.52 12.78
CA PHE A 804 -8.10 13.06 13.50
C PHE A 804 -7.73 12.69 14.95
N PRO A 805 -8.50 13.15 15.96
CA PRO A 805 -8.15 13.00 17.39
C PRO A 805 -8.36 11.54 17.88
N ARG A 806 -7.75 10.57 17.18
CA ARG A 806 -7.91 9.13 17.42
C ARG A 806 -7.54 8.63 18.81
N PHE A 807 -6.68 9.36 19.51
CA PHE A 807 -6.27 9.03 20.87
C PHE A 807 -7.16 9.69 21.94
N GLN A 808 -8.06 10.60 21.57
CA GLN A 808 -9.13 11.11 22.42
C GLN A 808 -10.29 10.09 22.40
N THR A 809 -10.05 8.94 23.06
CA THR A 809 -11.00 7.81 23.07
C THR A 809 -12.09 8.04 24.12
N ASP A 810 -12.99 8.98 23.87
CA ASP A 810 -14.10 9.36 24.73
C ASP A 810 -15.40 9.62 23.91
N PRO A 811 -16.58 9.57 24.56
CA PRO A 811 -17.86 9.78 23.88
C PRO A 811 -18.04 11.19 23.30
N ALA A 812 -17.35 12.21 23.83
CA ALA A 812 -17.49 13.58 23.33
C ALA A 812 -16.82 13.74 21.96
N THR A 813 -15.64 13.16 21.76
CA THR A 813 -14.97 13.14 20.47
C THR A 813 -15.77 12.38 19.42
N LEU A 814 -16.40 11.25 19.80
CA LEU A 814 -17.29 10.50 18.91
C LEU A 814 -18.52 11.35 18.52
N ALA A 815 -19.14 12.04 19.48
CA ALA A 815 -20.28 12.93 19.24
C ALA A 815 -19.91 14.12 18.34
N ALA A 816 -18.69 14.68 18.47
CA ALA A 816 -18.20 15.75 17.60
C ALA A 816 -18.06 15.28 16.13
N ALA A 817 -17.56 14.07 15.90
CA ALA A 817 -17.49 13.48 14.56
C ALA A 817 -18.92 13.25 13.98
N ASP A 818 -19.87 12.74 14.77
CA ASP A 818 -21.25 12.55 14.36
C ASP A 818 -21.95 13.89 14.05
N ALA A 819 -21.70 14.93 14.87
CA ALA A 819 -22.20 16.28 14.63
C ALA A 819 -21.66 16.86 13.32
N TRP A 820 -20.36 16.78 13.09
CA TRP A 820 -19.76 17.25 11.85
C TRP A 820 -20.37 16.56 10.62
N LEU A 821 -20.49 15.24 10.63
CA LEU A 821 -21.10 14.48 9.53
C LEU A 821 -22.56 14.88 9.27
N THR A 822 -23.29 15.26 10.31
CA THR A 822 -24.69 15.68 10.22
C THR A 822 -24.83 17.12 9.71
N GLU A 823 -23.95 18.02 10.15
CA GLU A 823 -24.00 19.44 9.84
C GLU A 823 -23.40 19.77 8.46
N HIS A 824 -22.56 18.89 7.91
CA HIS A 824 -21.89 19.06 6.60
C HIS A 824 -22.35 18.02 5.56
N PRO A 825 -23.65 17.89 5.26
CA PRO A 825 -24.14 16.90 4.28
C PRO A 825 -23.66 17.21 2.85
N GLY A 826 -23.28 18.46 2.57
CA GLY A 826 -22.80 18.93 1.27
C GLY A 826 -21.26 18.94 1.12
N ALA A 827 -20.51 18.51 2.13
CA ALA A 827 -19.07 18.38 2.00
C ALA A 827 -18.69 17.29 0.98
N ALA A 828 -17.47 17.38 0.43
CA ALA A 828 -16.97 16.43 -0.58
C ALA A 828 -17.19 14.97 -0.10
N PRO A 829 -17.75 14.08 -0.93
CA PRO A 829 -18.01 12.69 -0.56
C PRO A 829 -16.77 11.96 -0.03
N ALA A 830 -15.62 12.18 -0.65
CA ALA A 830 -14.35 11.62 -0.24
C ALA A 830 -13.91 12.09 1.16
N LEU A 831 -14.06 13.38 1.47
CA LEU A 831 -13.80 13.90 2.82
C LEU A 831 -14.74 13.27 3.86
N ARG A 832 -16.01 13.18 3.55
CA ARG A 832 -17.01 12.55 4.45
C ARG A 832 -16.70 11.07 4.70
N ARG A 833 -16.26 10.34 3.65
CA ARG A 833 -15.81 8.96 3.75
C ARG A 833 -14.69 8.81 4.78
N LEU A 834 -13.64 9.63 4.70
CA LEU A 834 -12.51 9.59 5.63
C LEU A 834 -12.91 9.90 7.09
N VAL A 835 -13.74 10.91 7.29
CA VAL A 835 -14.24 11.25 8.64
C VAL A 835 -15.09 10.10 9.21
N LEU A 836 -15.93 9.46 8.38
CA LEU A 836 -16.76 8.32 8.78
C LEU A 836 -15.91 7.09 9.16
N GLU A 837 -14.82 6.81 8.42
CA GLU A 837 -13.87 5.73 8.73
C GLU A 837 -13.12 5.99 10.04
N CYS A 838 -12.64 7.21 10.26
CA CYS A 838 -11.99 7.60 11.50
C CYS A 838 -12.97 7.54 12.69
N ARG A 839 -14.21 7.95 12.48
CA ARG A 839 -15.31 7.85 13.46
C ARG A 839 -15.61 6.39 13.83
N ASP A 840 -15.63 5.47 12.86
CA ASP A 840 -15.87 4.04 13.11
C ASP A 840 -14.73 3.39 13.89
N ASP A 841 -13.49 3.70 13.56
CA ASP A 841 -12.32 3.24 14.34
C ASP A 841 -12.40 3.72 15.81
N LEU A 842 -12.87 4.95 16.05
CA LEU A 842 -13.05 5.48 17.41
C LEU A 842 -14.19 4.76 18.16
N ASP A 843 -15.33 4.53 17.51
CA ASP A 843 -16.45 3.76 18.07
C ASP A 843 -16.02 2.33 18.42
N ARG A 844 -15.26 1.69 17.54
CA ARG A 844 -14.67 0.37 17.76
C ARG A 844 -13.74 0.36 18.98
N ALA A 845 -12.89 1.38 19.12
CA ALA A 845 -12.03 1.53 20.27
C ALA A 845 -12.81 1.64 21.59
N LEU A 846 -13.89 2.42 21.60
CA LEU A 846 -14.77 2.56 22.79
C LEU A 846 -15.47 1.25 23.14
N ARG A 847 -15.94 0.48 22.15
CA ARG A 847 -16.53 -0.86 22.38
C ARG A 847 -15.50 -1.86 22.94
N ALA A 848 -14.31 -1.91 22.37
CA ALA A 848 -13.23 -2.76 22.87
C ALA A 848 -12.82 -2.39 24.30
N GLN A 849 -12.72 -1.10 24.64
CA GLN A 849 -12.47 -0.63 26.01
C GLN A 849 -13.58 -1.03 26.98
N ALA A 850 -14.84 -1.04 26.55
CA ALA A 850 -15.95 -1.48 27.39
C ALA A 850 -15.80 -2.98 27.77
N VAL A 851 -15.38 -3.81 26.83
CA VAL A 851 -15.07 -5.24 27.07
C VAL A 851 -13.83 -5.40 27.96
N ASP A 852 -12.83 -4.55 27.79
CA ASP A 852 -11.60 -4.61 28.61
C ASP A 852 -11.82 -4.18 30.06
N ARG A 853 -12.89 -3.44 30.38
CA ARG A 853 -13.30 -3.12 31.77
C ARG A 853 -13.94 -4.31 32.48
N GLY A 854 -14.73 -5.11 31.78
CA GLY A 854 -15.48 -6.26 32.31
C GLY A 854 -14.65 -7.48 32.55
#